data_d20de3549e454d51f8278955824cecb1
#
_entry.id   d20de3549e454d51f8278955824cecb1
#
_cell.length_a   1.000
_cell.length_b   1.000
_cell.length_c   1.000
_cell.angle_alpha   90.00
_cell.angle_beta   90.00
_cell.angle_gamma   90.00
#
_symmetry.space_group_name_H-M   'P 1'
#
loop_
_entity.id
_entity.type
_entity.pdbx_description
1 polymer ?
#
loop_
_entity_poly.entity_id
_entity_poly.type
_entity_poly.pdbx_seq_one_letter_code
_entity_poly.pdbx_strand_id
1 'polypeptide(L)'
;MNKRPLTFARKPLARSVAIALLAFSATSLQAANFTFGDDVEVVFDSTFSYGQSWRAEDRDWETISKVNHPRLDWTGYNAFNNTKYTGAEIWKTPGGYSGNGDAGNLNYDKGDSFSKLFKGTHELSITKGDFGAFSRFMYFYDAALMDKQGRYTNPVSGNPVDACADKDARELACRDVRLLDAYVFANFALNDGANPLSVRLGNQVLSWGESTLIQHGINITPIDVGIARLPGADLKEAYIPVGMLWASLGITEQLSAEVFYQYDWQNSYLPVPGSYFSTNDFAGKGGYAQNIQLGFGSNPDIDLATLLKGLNDIGAMARAIAGNTALSAAQKQEQLTRLAAGYMQSYPTKVTLRPYGDAGEVEPEDGGQYGIKLEYFAPELNDTEFALYFMNYHSRTPVISGVASDFSLAALQADIQRMAAGTVTRDNVGDLKALSKSRIEYPEDIKLLGFSFNTTLDGTSLAGEFAYRQDEPLQIDDVEILYAGMPEQLANAGWRGELAGISQIGRTYGSKAKGGDYVRGYILNDTMQAQFTVTHLFGPALWSDNLTLLAEVGGITIKDMPEQADLRLNGPGTDRSGGPMLGNLVANGPLVNKDGVHVALSNGAETNPFPTASAWGYRLVAKADYNNVFSGVNMSQRISFAHDVNGITPDPLFMFSEDKKSISYALSFDYLNAWSAELSYNAFFDGVGTTNNTEDRDFVSFNIKYSL
;
A
#
# COMPACT_ATOMS: atom_id res chain seq x y z
N MET A 1 20.21 -20.75 6.30
CA MET A 1 19.56 -22.09 6.32
C MET A 1 18.30 -21.96 5.48
N ASN A 2 18.25 -22.57 4.28
CA ASN A 2 17.12 -22.47 3.36
C ASN A 2 15.87 -23.10 3.98
N LYS A 3 14.93 -22.29 4.45
CA LYS A 3 13.56 -22.72 4.76
C LYS A 3 12.82 -22.87 3.43
N ARG A 4 12.56 -24.10 2.99
CA ARG A 4 11.59 -24.35 1.92
C ARG A 4 10.19 -24.19 2.51
N PRO A 5 9.28 -23.36 1.93
CA PRO A 5 7.89 -23.38 2.34
C PRO A 5 7.31 -24.76 2.00
N LEU A 6 6.46 -25.27 2.89
CA LEU A 6 5.66 -26.48 2.65
C LEU A 6 4.68 -26.19 1.49
N THR A 7 5.12 -26.50 0.28
CA THR A 7 4.25 -26.47 -0.89
C THR A 7 3.32 -27.67 -0.84
N PHE A 8 2.13 -27.49 -0.34
CA PHE A 8 1.04 -28.43 -0.60
C PHE A 8 0.79 -28.49 -2.13
N ALA A 9 0.73 -29.70 -2.66
CA ALA A 9 0.54 -29.94 -4.08
C ALA A 9 -0.86 -29.41 -4.53
N ARG A 10 -0.92 -28.21 -5.09
CA ARG A 10 -2.13 -27.42 -5.37
C ARG A 10 -2.96 -27.88 -6.58
N LYS A 11 -2.52 -28.83 -7.38
CA LYS A 11 -3.21 -29.18 -8.64
C LYS A 11 -4.40 -30.14 -8.56
N PRO A 12 -4.57 -31.05 -7.58
CA PRO A 12 -5.80 -31.86 -7.50
C PRO A 12 -6.94 -31.19 -6.73
N LEU A 13 -6.68 -30.29 -5.76
CA LEU A 13 -7.75 -29.69 -4.93
C LEU A 13 -8.73 -28.81 -5.72
N ALA A 14 -8.23 -27.99 -6.66
CA ALA A 14 -9.10 -27.07 -7.43
C ALA A 14 -10.12 -27.80 -8.32
N ARG A 15 -9.79 -28.97 -8.85
CA ARG A 15 -10.75 -29.77 -9.62
C ARG A 15 -11.74 -30.53 -8.73
N SER A 16 -11.33 -30.97 -7.56
CA SER A 16 -12.19 -31.68 -6.61
C SER A 16 -13.19 -30.75 -5.91
N VAL A 17 -12.81 -29.50 -5.64
CA VAL A 17 -13.70 -28.46 -5.06
C VAL A 17 -14.76 -28.04 -6.10
N ALA A 18 -14.40 -27.89 -7.38
CA ALA A 18 -15.36 -27.57 -8.45
C ALA A 18 -16.39 -28.68 -8.69
N ILE A 19 -16.02 -29.96 -8.50
CA ILE A 19 -16.93 -31.09 -8.64
C ILE A 19 -17.82 -31.27 -7.41
N ALA A 20 -17.32 -30.95 -6.19
CA ALA A 20 -18.11 -30.96 -4.97
C ALA A 20 -19.19 -29.86 -4.98
N LEU A 21 -18.88 -28.66 -5.52
CA LEU A 21 -19.84 -27.55 -5.64
C LEU A 21 -20.98 -27.82 -6.64
N LEU A 22 -20.79 -28.68 -7.63
CA LEU A 22 -21.83 -29.08 -8.57
C LEU A 22 -22.75 -30.20 -8.04
N ALA A 23 -22.40 -30.91 -6.98
CA ALA A 23 -23.21 -31.98 -6.36
C ALA A 23 -24.18 -31.50 -5.28
N PHE A 24 -24.07 -30.23 -4.85
CA PHE A 24 -24.96 -29.62 -3.83
C PHE A 24 -26.18 -28.88 -4.41
N SER A 25 -26.63 -29.21 -5.60
CA SER A 25 -27.86 -28.66 -6.15
C SER A 25 -29.09 -29.41 -5.59
N ALA A 26 -29.87 -28.68 -4.79
CA ALA A 26 -31.25 -28.93 -4.39
C ALA A 26 -31.52 -29.63 -3.04
N THR A 27 -30.99 -29.11 -1.95
CA THR A 27 -31.65 -29.17 -0.64
C THR A 27 -31.51 -27.78 0.00
N SER A 28 -32.50 -27.35 0.79
CA SER A 28 -32.45 -26.09 1.55
C SER A 28 -31.15 -26.03 2.37
N LEU A 29 -30.16 -25.31 1.84
CA LEU A 29 -28.88 -25.11 2.48
C LEU A 29 -29.09 -24.07 3.60
N GLN A 30 -29.23 -24.52 4.84
CA GLN A 30 -29.05 -23.73 6.04
C GLN A 30 -27.60 -23.92 6.51
N ALA A 31 -27.09 -22.99 7.33
CA ALA A 31 -25.82 -23.19 8.05
C ALA A 31 -25.76 -24.63 8.57
N ALA A 32 -24.72 -25.35 8.18
CA ALA A 32 -24.68 -26.79 8.45
C ALA A 32 -24.18 -27.00 9.88
N ASN A 33 -25.12 -27.18 10.81
CA ASN A 33 -24.82 -27.54 12.19
C ASN A 33 -24.88 -29.05 12.35
N PHE A 34 -23.75 -29.64 12.76
CA PHE A 34 -23.64 -31.08 13.02
C PHE A 34 -23.21 -31.30 14.45
N THR A 35 -23.88 -32.21 15.15
CA THR A 35 -23.42 -32.69 16.46
C THR A 35 -22.92 -34.13 16.30
N PHE A 36 -21.67 -34.37 16.61
CA PHE A 36 -21.05 -35.69 16.59
C PHE A 36 -20.87 -36.24 18.00
N GLY A 37 -21.54 -37.39 18.30
CA GLY A 37 -21.58 -37.89 19.66
C GLY A 37 -22.40 -36.97 20.58
N ASP A 38 -22.04 -36.90 21.84
CA ASP A 38 -22.77 -36.13 22.85
C ASP A 38 -22.20 -34.73 23.09
N ASP A 39 -21.05 -34.38 22.54
CA ASP A 39 -20.28 -33.22 22.95
C ASP A 39 -19.45 -32.49 21.87
N VAL A 40 -19.48 -32.93 20.61
CA VAL A 40 -18.76 -32.25 19.51
C VAL A 40 -19.77 -31.50 18.63
N GLU A 41 -19.69 -30.18 18.63
CA GLU A 41 -20.48 -29.33 17.75
C GLU A 41 -19.63 -28.82 16.60
N VAL A 42 -20.14 -28.89 15.37
CA VAL A 42 -19.50 -28.40 14.14
C VAL A 42 -20.45 -27.46 13.45
N VAL A 43 -20.03 -26.20 13.26
CA VAL A 43 -20.77 -25.18 12.51
C VAL A 43 -19.96 -24.83 11.26
N PHE A 44 -20.65 -24.87 10.12
CA PHE A 44 -20.05 -24.52 8.85
C PHE A 44 -20.93 -23.50 8.11
N ASP A 45 -20.43 -22.27 7.98
CA ASP A 45 -21.10 -21.17 7.31
C ASP A 45 -20.41 -20.88 5.97
N SER A 46 -21.21 -20.43 5.00
CA SER A 46 -20.72 -20.12 3.66
C SER A 46 -21.39 -18.87 3.12
N THR A 47 -20.61 -17.96 2.57
CA THR A 47 -21.10 -16.78 1.87
C THR A 47 -20.52 -16.77 0.44
N PHE A 48 -21.40 -16.71 -0.54
CA PHE A 48 -21.04 -16.53 -1.95
C PHE A 48 -21.42 -15.13 -2.37
N SER A 49 -20.57 -14.47 -3.13
CA SER A 49 -20.84 -13.13 -3.66
C SER A 49 -20.42 -12.99 -5.12
N TYR A 50 -21.18 -12.17 -5.82
CA TYR A 50 -20.80 -11.65 -7.12
C TYR A 50 -20.92 -10.13 -7.06
N GLY A 51 -19.89 -9.42 -7.53
CA GLY A 51 -19.88 -7.98 -7.57
C GLY A 51 -19.23 -7.44 -8.84
N GLN A 52 -19.62 -6.23 -9.21
CA GLN A 52 -19.04 -5.53 -10.33
C GLN A 52 -18.94 -4.04 -10.01
N SER A 53 -17.82 -3.43 -10.44
CA SER A 53 -17.57 -2.00 -10.28
C SER A 53 -17.15 -1.37 -11.61
N TRP A 54 -17.57 -0.11 -11.82
CA TRP A 54 -17.32 0.66 -13.03
C TRP A 54 -16.80 2.05 -12.68
N ARG A 55 -15.81 2.52 -13.43
CA ARG A 55 -15.36 3.90 -13.34
C ARG A 55 -16.49 4.85 -13.79
N ALA A 56 -16.79 5.86 -12.97
CA ALA A 56 -17.87 6.80 -13.23
C ALA A 56 -17.40 8.15 -13.76
N GLU A 57 -16.11 8.47 -13.63
CA GLU A 57 -15.54 9.78 -14.00
C GLU A 57 -14.45 9.68 -15.07
N ASP A 58 -14.26 10.75 -15.82
CA ASP A 58 -13.16 10.88 -16.76
C ASP A 58 -11.87 11.10 -15.96
N ARG A 59 -10.72 10.66 -16.53
CA ARG A 59 -9.44 10.86 -15.87
C ARG A 59 -9.02 12.32 -15.84
N ASP A 60 -8.43 12.73 -14.75
CA ASP A 60 -7.78 14.03 -14.67
C ASP A 60 -6.32 13.91 -15.16
N TRP A 61 -6.02 14.68 -16.20
CA TRP A 61 -4.67 14.68 -16.79
C TRP A 61 -3.64 15.38 -15.90
N GLU A 62 -4.03 16.15 -14.90
CA GLU A 62 -3.08 16.78 -13.98
C GLU A 62 -2.43 15.76 -13.03
N THR A 63 -3.11 14.65 -12.74
CA THR A 63 -2.60 13.54 -11.94
C THR A 63 -1.83 12.50 -12.76
N ILE A 64 -1.80 12.62 -14.08
CA ILE A 64 -1.13 11.71 -15.01
C ILE A 64 0.17 12.34 -15.49
N SER A 65 1.24 11.55 -15.54
CA SER A 65 2.55 12.01 -15.99
C SER A 65 2.51 12.63 -17.38
N LYS A 66 3.17 13.77 -17.51
CA LYS A 66 3.39 14.46 -18.81
C LYS A 66 3.96 13.52 -19.87
N VAL A 67 4.83 12.59 -19.48
CA VAL A 67 5.47 11.65 -20.41
C VAL A 67 4.51 10.60 -20.96
N ASN A 68 3.43 10.31 -20.24
CA ASN A 68 2.39 9.34 -20.63
C ASN A 68 1.22 10.02 -21.36
N HIS A 69 1.28 11.34 -21.54
CA HIS A 69 0.26 12.07 -22.26
C HIS A 69 0.24 11.70 -23.76
N PRO A 70 -0.93 11.46 -24.40
CA PRO A 70 -1.05 10.99 -25.78
C PRO A 70 -0.45 11.95 -26.85
N ARG A 71 -0.14 13.19 -26.49
CA ARG A 71 0.57 14.13 -27.39
C ARG A 71 2.04 13.75 -27.66
N LEU A 72 2.61 12.91 -26.82
CA LEU A 72 4.00 12.46 -26.96
C LEU A 72 4.01 11.06 -27.60
N ASP A 73 4.68 10.95 -28.75
CA ASP A 73 4.91 9.69 -29.42
C ASP A 73 6.32 9.17 -29.09
N TRP A 74 6.44 8.13 -28.30
CA TRP A 74 7.70 7.52 -27.93
C TRP A 74 8.15 6.38 -28.85
N THR A 75 7.46 6.15 -29.97
CA THR A 75 7.85 5.13 -30.96
C THR A 75 9.28 5.35 -31.43
N GLY A 76 10.11 4.31 -31.30
CA GLY A 76 11.52 4.38 -31.67
C GLY A 76 12.42 5.13 -30.68
N TYR A 77 11.94 5.50 -29.50
CA TYR A 77 12.80 6.04 -28.45
C TYR A 77 13.90 5.05 -28.08
N ASN A 78 15.12 5.57 -27.95
CA ASN A 78 16.28 4.81 -27.51
C ASN A 78 17.03 5.62 -26.44
N ALA A 79 17.04 5.11 -25.21
CA ALA A 79 17.67 5.77 -24.07
C ALA A 79 19.17 6.03 -24.28
N PHE A 80 19.87 5.20 -25.08
CA PHE A 80 21.28 5.38 -25.38
C PHE A 80 21.55 6.60 -26.28
N ASN A 81 20.68 6.87 -27.23
CA ASN A 81 20.80 8.02 -28.15
C ASN A 81 20.02 9.26 -27.68
N ASN A 82 19.02 9.07 -26.84
CA ASN A 82 18.23 10.07 -26.13
C ASN A 82 17.90 11.35 -26.90
N THR A 83 17.06 11.32 -27.92
CA THR A 83 16.87 12.49 -28.79
C THR A 83 15.45 12.71 -29.27
N LYS A 84 14.39 12.09 -28.66
CA LYS A 84 13.06 12.26 -29.21
C LYS A 84 12.42 13.59 -28.80
N TYR A 85 12.51 13.95 -27.54
CA TYR A 85 12.02 15.22 -26.99
C TYR A 85 13.03 15.81 -26.01
N THR A 86 13.07 17.14 -25.95
CA THR A 86 13.79 17.86 -24.90
C THR A 86 12.92 17.92 -23.64
N GLY A 87 13.54 18.09 -22.47
CA GLY A 87 12.80 18.32 -21.24
C GLY A 87 11.81 19.48 -21.34
N ALA A 88 12.22 20.57 -22.03
CA ALA A 88 11.36 21.74 -22.23
C ALA A 88 10.10 21.44 -23.08
N GLU A 89 10.17 20.53 -24.04
CA GLU A 89 9.03 20.11 -24.84
C GLU A 89 8.06 19.25 -23.99
N ILE A 90 8.62 18.31 -23.21
CA ILE A 90 7.82 17.47 -22.31
C ILE A 90 7.14 18.34 -21.25
N TRP A 91 7.85 19.28 -20.65
CA TRP A 91 7.30 20.15 -19.58
C TRP A 91 6.19 21.08 -20.02
N LYS A 92 6.05 21.35 -21.32
CA LYS A 92 4.92 22.09 -21.90
C LYS A 92 3.67 21.21 -22.06
N THR A 93 3.80 19.90 -21.98
CA THR A 93 2.67 18.99 -22.04
C THR A 93 1.89 19.07 -20.72
N PRO A 94 0.54 19.08 -20.74
CA PRO A 94 -0.26 18.98 -19.53
C PRO A 94 0.10 17.71 -18.73
N GLY A 95 -0.08 17.75 -17.42
CA GLY A 95 0.09 16.58 -16.57
C GLY A 95 1.02 16.77 -15.40
N GLY A 96 1.09 15.76 -14.54
CA GLY A 96 1.97 15.64 -13.39
C GLY A 96 3.44 15.37 -13.75
N TYR A 97 4.29 15.33 -12.77
CA TYR A 97 5.74 15.17 -12.96
C TYR A 97 6.23 13.76 -12.68
N SER A 98 5.50 12.96 -11.91
CA SER A 98 5.83 11.56 -11.66
C SER A 98 5.13 10.62 -12.62
N GLY A 99 5.87 9.68 -13.24
CA GLY A 99 5.32 8.57 -14.01
C GLY A 99 5.10 7.30 -13.21
N ASN A 100 5.37 7.34 -11.89
CA ASN A 100 5.44 6.15 -11.06
C ASN A 100 4.12 5.79 -10.38
N GLY A 101 2.99 6.40 -10.75
CA GLY A 101 1.72 6.20 -10.07
C GLY A 101 0.48 6.23 -10.95
N ASP A 102 0.59 6.33 -12.26
CA ASP A 102 -0.56 6.59 -13.12
C ASP A 102 -1.07 5.39 -13.95
N ALA A 103 -0.39 4.25 -13.92
CA ALA A 103 -0.82 3.06 -14.66
C ALA A 103 -2.22 2.58 -14.26
N GLY A 104 -2.58 2.66 -12.98
CA GLY A 104 -3.91 2.37 -12.48
C GLY A 104 -4.98 3.32 -13.03
N ASN A 105 -4.63 4.56 -13.34
CA ASN A 105 -5.53 5.53 -13.97
C ASN A 105 -5.65 5.28 -15.48
N LEU A 106 -4.53 5.02 -16.15
CA LEU A 106 -4.46 4.85 -17.59
C LEU A 106 -5.11 3.55 -18.10
N ASN A 107 -5.25 2.53 -17.25
CA ASN A 107 -5.85 1.26 -17.61
C ASN A 107 -7.39 1.31 -17.78
N TYR A 108 -8.06 2.34 -17.28
CA TYR A 108 -9.53 2.39 -17.27
C TYR A 108 -10.04 3.73 -17.78
N ASP A 109 -10.93 3.69 -18.79
CA ASP A 109 -11.72 4.84 -19.23
C ASP A 109 -13.04 4.91 -18.45
N LYS A 110 -13.71 6.06 -18.47
CA LYS A 110 -15.06 6.22 -17.94
C LYS A 110 -16.02 5.18 -18.54
N GLY A 111 -16.76 4.48 -17.68
CA GLY A 111 -17.66 3.39 -18.05
C GLY A 111 -16.99 2.02 -18.11
N ASP A 112 -15.66 1.93 -18.03
CA ASP A 112 -14.99 0.62 -17.96
C ASP A 112 -15.28 -0.07 -16.63
N SER A 113 -15.50 -1.38 -16.71
CA SER A 113 -15.51 -2.21 -15.51
C SER A 113 -14.08 -2.51 -15.09
N PHE A 114 -13.74 -2.16 -13.86
CA PHE A 114 -12.43 -2.43 -13.27
C PHE A 114 -12.43 -3.64 -12.31
N SER A 115 -13.61 -4.14 -11.92
CA SER A 115 -13.77 -5.39 -11.17
C SER A 115 -15.01 -6.13 -11.61
N LYS A 116 -14.91 -7.45 -11.77
CA LYS A 116 -15.99 -8.44 -11.96
C LYS A 116 -15.67 -9.64 -11.10
N LEU A 117 -16.00 -9.52 -9.84
CA LEU A 117 -15.54 -10.41 -8.79
C LEU A 117 -16.56 -11.49 -8.50
N PHE A 118 -16.14 -12.75 -8.56
CA PHE A 118 -16.79 -13.87 -7.90
C PHE A 118 -15.97 -14.29 -6.68
N LYS A 119 -16.62 -14.44 -5.53
CA LYS A 119 -15.97 -14.75 -4.25
C LYS A 119 -16.80 -15.72 -3.44
N GLY A 120 -16.14 -16.64 -2.73
CA GLY A 120 -16.73 -17.50 -1.70
C GLY A 120 -15.90 -17.43 -0.43
N THR A 121 -16.56 -17.22 0.71
CA THR A 121 -15.95 -17.20 2.04
C THR A 121 -16.62 -18.26 2.91
N HIS A 122 -15.84 -19.05 3.61
CA HIS A 122 -16.31 -20.16 4.42
C HIS A 122 -15.70 -20.08 5.82
N GLU A 123 -16.53 -20.35 6.83
CA GLU A 123 -16.14 -20.39 8.23
C GLU A 123 -16.47 -21.77 8.80
N LEU A 124 -15.51 -22.38 9.48
CA LEU A 124 -15.65 -23.66 10.17
C LEU A 124 -15.30 -23.46 11.63
N SER A 125 -16.25 -23.75 12.51
CA SER A 125 -16.07 -23.82 13.96
C SER A 125 -16.30 -25.23 14.43
N ILE A 126 -15.38 -25.77 15.23
CA ILE A 126 -15.49 -27.09 15.88
C ILE A 126 -15.31 -26.85 17.37
N THR A 127 -16.29 -27.24 18.17
CA THR A 127 -16.24 -27.07 19.64
C THR A 127 -16.49 -28.39 20.34
N LYS A 128 -15.70 -28.67 21.37
CA LYS A 128 -15.85 -29.80 22.27
C LYS A 128 -15.61 -29.36 23.72
N GLY A 129 -16.69 -29.18 24.49
CA GLY A 129 -16.58 -28.62 25.83
C GLY A 129 -15.85 -27.27 25.83
N ASP A 130 -14.78 -27.17 26.58
CA ASP A 130 -13.99 -25.95 26.75
C ASP A 130 -12.96 -25.73 25.61
N PHE A 131 -12.83 -26.65 24.66
CA PHE A 131 -11.84 -26.62 23.59
C PHE A 131 -12.51 -26.45 22.22
N GLY A 132 -11.82 -25.79 21.30
CA GLY A 132 -12.29 -25.70 19.95
C GLY A 132 -11.22 -25.30 18.95
N ALA A 133 -11.67 -25.27 17.69
CA ALA A 133 -10.87 -24.80 16.56
C ALA A 133 -11.75 -23.94 15.65
N PHE A 134 -11.19 -22.90 15.10
CA PHE A 134 -11.82 -22.04 14.14
C PHE A 134 -10.96 -21.88 12.89
N SER A 135 -11.59 -21.91 11.72
CA SER A 135 -10.92 -21.64 10.46
C SER A 135 -11.82 -20.84 9.53
N ARG A 136 -11.26 -19.82 8.90
CA ARG A 136 -11.88 -19.06 7.83
C ARG A 136 -11.02 -19.13 6.60
N PHE A 137 -11.60 -19.44 5.44
CA PHE A 137 -10.91 -19.39 4.17
C PHE A 137 -11.78 -18.74 3.10
N MET A 138 -11.15 -18.14 2.12
CA MET A 138 -11.83 -17.54 0.99
C MET A 138 -11.16 -17.92 -0.33
N TYR A 139 -11.93 -17.84 -1.40
CA TYR A 139 -11.41 -17.86 -2.76
C TYR A 139 -12.11 -16.78 -3.59
N PHE A 140 -11.39 -16.26 -4.58
CA PHE A 140 -11.95 -15.29 -5.49
C PHE A 140 -11.35 -15.39 -6.88
N TYR A 141 -12.10 -14.85 -7.85
CA TYR A 141 -11.69 -14.68 -9.23
C TYR A 141 -12.28 -13.38 -9.78
N ASP A 142 -11.43 -12.45 -10.21
CA ASP A 142 -11.85 -11.22 -10.86
C ASP A 142 -11.68 -11.31 -12.38
N ALA A 143 -12.80 -11.47 -13.10
CA ALA A 143 -12.82 -11.60 -14.54
C ALA A 143 -12.43 -10.32 -15.28
N ALA A 144 -12.61 -9.13 -14.67
CA ALA A 144 -12.21 -7.88 -15.30
C ALA A 144 -10.69 -7.73 -15.36
N LEU A 145 -9.98 -8.24 -14.33
CA LEU A 145 -8.54 -8.25 -14.27
C LEU A 145 -7.93 -9.44 -15.03
N MET A 146 -8.51 -10.66 -14.87
CA MET A 146 -7.96 -11.89 -15.43
C MET A 146 -8.14 -12.03 -16.94
N ASP A 147 -9.27 -11.55 -17.48
CA ASP A 147 -9.64 -11.77 -18.89
C ASP A 147 -9.22 -10.60 -19.80
N LYS A 148 -8.70 -9.53 -19.23
CA LYS A 148 -8.23 -8.36 -19.95
C LYS A 148 -6.77 -8.08 -19.61
N GLN A 149 -5.93 -7.99 -20.63
CA GLN A 149 -4.65 -7.33 -20.49
C GLN A 149 -4.87 -5.85 -20.18
N GLY A 150 -3.98 -5.22 -19.42
CA GLY A 150 -4.01 -3.80 -19.16
C GLY A 150 -4.17 -3.01 -20.47
N ARG A 151 -5.04 -2.01 -20.47
CA ARG A 151 -5.29 -1.16 -21.65
C ARG A 151 -4.10 -0.24 -21.92
N TYR A 152 -3.50 0.26 -20.85
CA TYR A 152 -2.29 1.06 -20.92
C TYR A 152 -1.08 0.20 -21.26
N THR A 153 -0.31 0.66 -22.22
CA THR A 153 0.96 0.02 -22.61
C THR A 153 2.11 0.95 -22.27
N ASN A 154 3.20 0.37 -21.78
CA ASN A 154 4.43 1.14 -21.58
C ASN A 154 4.80 1.88 -22.88
N PRO A 155 5.04 3.19 -22.85
CA PRO A 155 5.17 4.00 -24.06
C PRO A 155 6.42 3.68 -24.89
N VAL A 156 7.40 3.00 -24.31
CA VAL A 156 8.66 2.63 -24.99
C VAL A 156 8.66 1.19 -25.47
N SER A 157 8.30 0.25 -24.60
CA SER A 157 8.30 -1.18 -24.95
C SER A 157 7.03 -1.62 -25.69
N GLY A 158 5.92 -0.92 -25.53
CA GLY A 158 4.60 -1.33 -26.01
C GLY A 158 4.00 -2.51 -25.23
N ASN A 159 4.63 -2.94 -24.13
CA ASN A 159 4.10 -3.98 -23.28
C ASN A 159 2.91 -3.46 -22.45
N PRO A 160 1.82 -4.21 -22.33
CA PRO A 160 0.72 -3.82 -21.46
C PRO A 160 1.15 -3.80 -20.00
N VAL A 161 0.65 -2.83 -19.21
CA VAL A 161 0.78 -2.81 -17.76
C VAL A 161 -0.37 -3.62 -17.19
N ASP A 162 -0.12 -4.89 -16.99
CA ASP A 162 -1.10 -5.90 -16.59
C ASP A 162 -0.93 -6.23 -15.09
N ALA A 163 -1.94 -5.90 -14.27
CA ALA A 163 -1.96 -6.17 -12.85
C ALA A 163 -1.85 -7.68 -12.51
N CYS A 164 -2.18 -8.58 -13.46
CA CYS A 164 -2.14 -10.03 -13.27
C CYS A 164 -0.89 -10.71 -13.86
N ALA A 165 0.03 -9.96 -14.48
CA ALA A 165 1.21 -10.53 -15.11
C ALA A 165 2.15 -11.20 -14.11
N ASP A 166 2.39 -10.56 -12.98
CA ASP A 166 3.17 -11.12 -11.88
C ASP A 166 2.37 -12.15 -11.08
N LYS A 167 3.06 -13.16 -10.52
CA LYS A 167 2.40 -14.23 -9.76
C LYS A 167 1.82 -13.71 -8.45
N ASP A 168 2.60 -12.96 -7.68
CA ASP A 168 2.21 -12.50 -6.35
C ASP A 168 1.13 -11.40 -6.46
N ALA A 169 1.27 -10.49 -7.42
CA ALA A 169 0.23 -9.51 -7.75
C ALA A 169 -1.08 -10.19 -8.20
N ARG A 170 -1.00 -11.25 -9.01
CA ARG A 170 -2.16 -12.01 -9.45
C ARG A 170 -2.87 -12.73 -8.30
N GLU A 171 -2.12 -13.30 -7.35
CA GLU A 171 -2.67 -13.93 -6.14
C GLU A 171 -3.30 -12.88 -5.21
N LEU A 172 -2.81 -11.62 -5.19
CA LEU A 172 -3.41 -10.57 -4.38
C LEU A 172 -4.69 -9.98 -4.98
N ALA A 173 -4.72 -9.67 -6.27
CA ALA A 173 -5.78 -8.86 -6.86
C ALA A 173 -6.68 -9.62 -7.83
N CYS A 174 -6.21 -10.68 -8.48
CA CYS A 174 -6.90 -11.25 -9.63
C CYS A 174 -7.60 -12.56 -9.32
N ARG A 175 -6.93 -13.47 -8.63
CA ARG A 175 -7.50 -14.76 -8.20
C ARG A 175 -6.64 -15.42 -7.13
N ASP A 176 -7.26 -15.96 -6.11
CA ASP A 176 -6.57 -16.75 -5.10
C ASP A 176 -7.49 -17.71 -4.37
N VAL A 177 -6.88 -18.62 -3.61
CA VAL A 177 -7.50 -19.40 -2.52
C VAL A 177 -6.62 -19.19 -1.30
N ARG A 178 -7.11 -18.45 -0.33
CA ARG A 178 -6.33 -18.10 0.87
C ARG A 178 -7.01 -18.54 2.15
N LEU A 179 -6.20 -19.04 3.07
CA LEU A 179 -6.58 -19.26 4.45
C LEU A 179 -6.44 -17.92 5.18
N LEU A 180 -7.51 -17.50 5.82
CA LEU A 180 -7.55 -16.35 6.71
C LEU A 180 -7.28 -16.83 8.13
N ASP A 181 -8.27 -16.71 9.03
CA ASP A 181 -8.10 -17.21 10.39
C ASP A 181 -7.94 -18.74 10.42
N ALA A 182 -7.05 -19.22 11.29
CA ALA A 182 -6.90 -20.64 11.61
C ALA A 182 -6.25 -20.78 12.97
N TYR A 183 -7.05 -21.02 14.01
CA TYR A 183 -6.54 -21.15 15.38
C TYR A 183 -7.30 -22.19 16.18
N VAL A 184 -6.66 -22.68 17.23
CA VAL A 184 -7.28 -23.48 18.29
C VAL A 184 -7.50 -22.60 19.52
N PHE A 185 -8.50 -22.92 20.30
CA PHE A 185 -8.82 -22.18 21.52
C PHE A 185 -9.20 -23.10 22.67
N ALA A 186 -9.02 -22.58 23.89
CA ALA A 186 -9.45 -23.23 25.11
C ALA A 186 -9.96 -22.19 26.11
N ASN A 187 -11.04 -22.51 26.83
CA ASN A 187 -11.62 -21.69 27.88
C ASN A 187 -11.57 -22.44 29.19
N PHE A 188 -11.08 -21.82 30.25
CA PHE A 188 -10.90 -22.41 31.56
C PHE A 188 -11.62 -21.58 32.61
N ALA A 189 -12.46 -22.21 33.40
CA ALA A 189 -13.13 -21.60 34.56
C ALA A 189 -12.24 -21.75 35.80
N LEU A 190 -11.23 -20.85 35.97
CA LEU A 190 -10.32 -20.90 37.11
C LEU A 190 -11.05 -20.39 38.37
N ASN A 191 -10.65 -20.89 39.55
CA ASN A 191 -11.22 -20.53 40.86
C ASN A 191 -12.74 -20.63 40.89
N ASP A 192 -13.29 -21.78 40.52
CA ASP A 192 -14.72 -22.07 40.43
C ASP A 192 -15.50 -21.06 39.51
N GLY A 193 -14.82 -20.56 38.47
CA GLY A 193 -15.37 -19.62 37.49
C GLY A 193 -15.19 -18.14 37.83
N ALA A 194 -14.61 -17.81 38.99
CA ALA A 194 -14.34 -16.41 39.34
C ALA A 194 -13.29 -15.74 38.46
N ASN A 195 -12.39 -16.53 37.86
CA ASN A 195 -11.33 -16.03 36.98
C ASN A 195 -11.36 -16.80 35.64
N PRO A 196 -12.21 -16.41 34.69
CA PRO A 196 -12.24 -17.03 33.36
C PRO A 196 -10.92 -16.75 32.63
N LEU A 197 -10.31 -17.80 32.04
CA LEU A 197 -9.14 -17.70 31.20
C LEU A 197 -9.47 -18.25 29.81
N SER A 198 -9.31 -17.43 28.80
CA SER A 198 -9.40 -17.82 27.38
C SER A 198 -8.00 -17.78 26.73
N VAL A 199 -7.67 -18.79 25.94
CA VAL A 199 -6.39 -18.86 25.23
C VAL A 199 -6.65 -19.22 23.77
N ARG A 200 -5.93 -18.57 22.85
CA ARG A 200 -5.95 -18.87 21.41
C ARG A 200 -4.54 -19.02 20.88
N LEU A 201 -4.34 -19.96 19.96
CA LEU A 201 -3.05 -20.20 19.30
C LEU A 201 -3.29 -20.45 17.81
N GLY A 202 -2.67 -19.66 16.96
CA GLY A 202 -2.77 -19.78 15.50
C GLY A 202 -2.91 -18.42 14.82
N ASN A 203 -3.22 -18.45 13.52
CA ASN A 203 -3.46 -17.26 12.71
C ASN A 203 -4.81 -16.66 13.09
N GLN A 204 -4.81 -15.43 13.58
CA GLN A 204 -6.01 -14.75 14.04
C GLN A 204 -5.88 -13.23 13.90
N VAL A 205 -7.02 -12.56 13.80
CA VAL A 205 -7.13 -11.11 13.86
C VAL A 205 -7.31 -10.68 15.32
N LEU A 206 -6.52 -9.71 15.75
CA LEU A 206 -6.66 -9.07 17.05
C LEU A 206 -6.97 -7.59 16.86
N SER A 207 -8.19 -7.17 17.17
CA SER A 207 -8.63 -5.79 17.07
C SER A 207 -8.74 -5.17 18.45
N TRP A 208 -7.74 -4.38 18.84
CA TRP A 208 -7.75 -3.56 20.06
C TRP A 208 -8.03 -2.10 19.72
N GLY A 209 -8.62 -1.35 20.66
CA GLY A 209 -8.99 0.06 20.47
C GLY A 209 -10.46 0.25 20.07
N GLU A 210 -10.87 1.52 20.01
CA GLU A 210 -12.25 1.97 19.77
C GLU A 210 -12.42 2.73 18.43
N SER A 211 -11.39 2.75 17.61
CA SER A 211 -11.39 3.36 16.28
C SER A 211 -12.42 2.69 15.36
N THR A 212 -13.23 3.48 14.69
CA THR A 212 -14.29 2.95 13.83
C THR A 212 -14.04 3.24 12.35
N LEU A 213 -13.77 4.47 11.97
CA LEU A 213 -13.62 4.94 10.58
C LEU A 213 -12.24 5.53 10.28
N ILE A 214 -11.63 6.19 11.28
CA ILE A 214 -10.29 6.76 11.17
C ILE A 214 -9.29 5.69 11.58
N GLN A 215 -8.43 5.30 10.67
CA GLN A 215 -7.44 4.24 10.88
C GLN A 215 -6.25 4.72 11.71
N HIS A 216 -5.30 3.81 11.95
CA HIS A 216 -4.03 4.09 12.62
C HIS A 216 -4.16 4.41 14.12
N GLY A 217 -5.28 4.10 14.77
CA GLY A 217 -5.44 4.20 16.22
C GLY A 217 -4.61 3.17 17.00
N ILE A 218 -5.22 2.54 17.99
CA ILE A 218 -4.56 1.48 18.78
C ILE A 218 -4.43 0.16 17.98
N ASN A 219 -5.30 -0.06 16.99
CA ASN A 219 -5.29 -1.27 16.18
C ASN A 219 -4.05 -1.36 15.27
N ILE A 220 -3.27 -2.44 15.41
CA ILE A 220 -2.06 -2.73 14.62
C ILE A 220 -2.27 -3.86 13.60
N THR A 221 -3.50 -4.32 13.38
CA THR A 221 -3.79 -5.42 12.45
C THR A 221 -3.48 -5.01 11.02
N PRO A 222 -2.68 -5.77 10.28
CA PRO A 222 -2.41 -5.49 8.88
C PRO A 222 -3.67 -5.68 8.03
N ILE A 223 -3.77 -4.94 6.93
CA ILE A 223 -4.94 -4.90 6.04
C ILE A 223 -4.55 -5.07 4.57
N ASP A 224 -5.34 -5.83 3.83
CA ASP A 224 -5.31 -5.85 2.36
C ASP A 224 -6.20 -4.71 1.82
N VAL A 225 -5.57 -3.59 1.47
CA VAL A 225 -6.27 -2.38 0.98
C VAL A 225 -6.97 -2.66 -0.35
N GLY A 226 -6.43 -3.58 -1.16
CA GLY A 226 -7.05 -4.01 -2.42
C GLY A 226 -8.38 -4.70 -2.17
N ILE A 227 -8.41 -5.70 -1.29
CA ILE A 227 -9.63 -6.45 -0.91
C ILE A 227 -10.67 -5.52 -0.26
N ALA A 228 -10.24 -4.60 0.61
CA ALA A 228 -11.16 -3.67 1.29
C ALA A 228 -11.98 -2.78 0.32
N ARG A 229 -11.51 -2.58 -0.92
CA ARG A 229 -12.16 -1.76 -1.96
C ARG A 229 -12.93 -2.55 -3.01
N LEU A 230 -12.94 -3.88 -2.91
CA LEU A 230 -13.68 -4.73 -3.86
C LEU A 230 -15.20 -4.64 -3.63
N PRO A 231 -16.00 -4.87 -4.69
CA PRO A 231 -17.47 -4.90 -4.54
C PRO A 231 -17.90 -5.99 -3.58
N GLY A 232 -18.69 -5.62 -2.58
CA GLY A 232 -19.16 -6.55 -1.55
C GLY A 232 -18.08 -7.03 -0.59
N ALA A 233 -17.00 -6.28 -0.39
CA ALA A 233 -15.97 -6.57 0.60
C ALA A 233 -16.55 -6.55 2.03
N ASP A 234 -16.12 -7.48 2.85
CA ASP A 234 -16.33 -7.48 4.29
C ASP A 234 -14.99 -7.21 5.01
N LEU A 235 -15.03 -6.45 6.10
CA LEU A 235 -13.81 -6.07 6.82
C LEU A 235 -13.03 -7.30 7.33
N LYS A 236 -13.74 -8.35 7.72
CA LYS A 236 -13.16 -9.64 8.14
C LYS A 236 -12.36 -10.37 7.04
N GLU A 237 -12.57 -10.00 5.78
CA GLU A 237 -11.83 -10.54 4.63
C GLU A 237 -10.61 -9.69 4.27
N ALA A 238 -10.67 -8.40 4.61
CA ALA A 238 -9.60 -7.44 4.37
C ALA A 238 -8.51 -7.47 5.45
N TYR A 239 -8.86 -7.77 6.71
CA TYR A 239 -7.84 -7.95 7.75
C TYR A 239 -7.01 -9.20 7.48
N ILE A 240 -5.69 -9.07 7.68
CA ILE A 240 -4.72 -10.14 7.48
C ILE A 240 -4.43 -10.77 8.84
N PRO A 241 -4.83 -12.03 9.06
CA PRO A 241 -4.54 -12.72 10.32
C PRO A 241 -3.04 -12.96 10.50
N VAL A 242 -2.58 -12.82 11.74
CA VAL A 242 -1.17 -12.99 12.11
C VAL A 242 -1.04 -14.17 13.07
N GLY A 243 0.01 -14.95 12.91
CA GLY A 243 0.33 -16.09 13.79
C GLY A 243 0.70 -15.60 15.19
N MET A 244 -0.14 -15.92 16.20
CA MET A 244 0.08 -15.48 17.57
C MET A 244 -0.48 -16.44 18.62
N LEU A 245 0.08 -16.33 19.82
CA LEU A 245 -0.54 -16.76 21.06
C LEU A 245 -1.25 -15.55 21.68
N TRP A 246 -2.52 -15.70 21.99
CA TRP A 246 -3.32 -14.70 22.70
C TRP A 246 -3.95 -15.34 23.94
N ALA A 247 -4.05 -14.58 25.03
CA ALA A 247 -4.74 -15.00 26.25
C ALA A 247 -5.48 -13.82 26.88
N SER A 248 -6.67 -14.09 27.45
CA SER A 248 -7.46 -13.14 28.21
C SER A 248 -7.82 -13.75 29.57
N LEU A 249 -7.59 -13.01 30.64
CA LEU A 249 -7.85 -13.43 32.03
C LEU A 249 -8.77 -12.40 32.73
N GLY A 250 -9.92 -12.84 33.21
CA GLY A 250 -10.73 -12.09 34.16
C GLY A 250 -10.06 -12.12 35.55
N ILE A 251 -9.55 -10.98 36.00
CA ILE A 251 -8.85 -10.85 37.29
C ILE A 251 -9.85 -10.66 38.42
N THR A 252 -10.86 -9.79 38.20
CA THR A 252 -12.01 -9.57 39.06
C THR A 252 -13.25 -9.47 38.18
N GLU A 253 -14.43 -9.26 38.76
CA GLU A 253 -15.66 -8.99 37.99
C GLU A 253 -15.57 -7.71 37.12
N GLN A 254 -14.68 -6.79 37.47
CA GLN A 254 -14.53 -5.47 36.81
C GLN A 254 -13.19 -5.30 36.09
N LEU A 255 -12.19 -6.15 36.35
CA LEU A 255 -10.85 -6.00 35.78
C LEU A 255 -10.47 -7.23 34.98
N SER A 256 -10.08 -7.05 33.74
CA SER A 256 -9.51 -8.08 32.88
C SER A 256 -8.13 -7.67 32.34
N ALA A 257 -7.38 -8.66 31.93
CA ALA A 257 -6.09 -8.48 31.25
C ALA A 257 -6.03 -9.36 30.01
N GLU A 258 -5.53 -8.81 28.92
CA GLU A 258 -5.24 -9.54 27.69
C GLU A 258 -3.76 -9.42 27.36
N VAL A 259 -3.20 -10.47 26.81
CA VAL A 259 -1.80 -10.48 26.31
C VAL A 259 -1.73 -11.17 24.97
N PHE A 260 -0.81 -10.74 24.12
CA PHE A 260 -0.46 -11.47 22.92
C PHE A 260 1.06 -11.53 22.72
N TYR A 261 1.50 -12.55 22.00
CA TYR A 261 2.84 -12.68 21.44
C TYR A 261 2.72 -13.19 20.00
N GLN A 262 3.20 -12.39 19.03
CA GLN A 262 3.23 -12.78 17.62
C GLN A 262 4.55 -13.50 17.33
N TYR A 263 4.44 -14.66 16.68
CA TYR A 263 5.58 -15.47 16.23
C TYR A 263 5.71 -15.48 14.70
N ASP A 264 4.90 -14.70 14.03
CA ASP A 264 4.87 -14.47 12.60
C ASP A 264 4.66 -12.98 12.35
N TRP A 265 5.19 -12.46 11.24
CA TRP A 265 4.97 -11.10 10.83
C TRP A 265 4.26 -11.05 9.48
N GLN A 266 3.31 -10.13 9.33
CA GLN A 266 2.57 -9.89 8.10
C GLN A 266 2.48 -8.39 7.85
N ASN A 267 2.67 -7.95 6.59
CA ASN A 267 2.49 -6.56 6.18
C ASN A 267 1.07 -6.29 5.66
N SER A 268 0.70 -5.01 5.63
CA SER A 268 -0.46 -4.54 4.87
C SER A 268 -0.14 -4.57 3.38
N TYR A 269 -1.10 -5.02 2.56
CA TYR A 269 -0.93 -5.07 1.11
C TYR A 269 -1.45 -3.78 0.47
N LEU A 270 -0.58 -3.14 -0.32
CA LEU A 270 -0.95 -2.03 -1.19
C LEU A 270 -1.66 -2.56 -2.45
N PRO A 271 -2.53 -1.75 -3.09
CA PRO A 271 -3.09 -2.09 -4.38
C PRO A 271 -1.99 -2.41 -5.40
N VAL A 272 -2.18 -3.49 -6.16
CA VAL A 272 -1.17 -3.91 -7.14
C VAL A 272 -1.07 -2.92 -8.30
N PRO A 273 0.13 -2.66 -8.85
CA PRO A 273 0.33 -1.76 -9.98
C PRO A 273 -0.59 -2.07 -11.16
N GLY A 274 -1.19 -1.04 -11.73
CA GLY A 274 -2.12 -1.16 -12.84
C GLY A 274 -3.56 -1.52 -12.47
N SER A 275 -3.87 -1.83 -11.19
CA SER A 275 -5.25 -1.94 -10.71
C SER A 275 -5.86 -0.55 -10.49
N TYR A 276 -7.19 -0.45 -10.49
CA TYR A 276 -7.91 0.84 -10.49
C TYR A 276 -7.52 1.79 -9.36
N PHE A 277 -7.29 1.29 -8.16
CA PHE A 277 -6.93 2.10 -7.00
C PHE A 277 -5.43 2.17 -6.72
N SER A 278 -4.60 1.63 -7.62
CA SER A 278 -3.16 1.81 -7.50
C SER A 278 -2.76 3.25 -7.82
N THR A 279 -2.09 3.89 -6.88
CA THR A 279 -1.48 5.21 -7.01
C THR A 279 0.05 5.14 -6.99
N ASN A 280 0.60 3.91 -7.02
CA ASN A 280 2.04 3.67 -7.03
C ASN A 280 2.35 2.42 -7.88
N ASP A 281 3.21 2.57 -8.88
CA ASP A 281 3.49 1.51 -9.85
C ASP A 281 4.71 0.64 -9.48
N PHE A 282 5.43 0.94 -8.41
CA PHE A 282 6.64 0.19 -8.04
C PHE A 282 6.65 -0.39 -6.61
N ALA A 283 5.88 0.16 -5.66
CA ALA A 283 5.93 -0.29 -4.25
C ALA A 283 5.15 -1.58 -4.01
N GLY A 284 4.00 -1.78 -4.68
CA GLY A 284 3.18 -2.99 -4.54
C GLY A 284 3.84 -4.25 -5.08
N LYS A 285 3.24 -5.41 -4.81
CA LYS A 285 3.67 -6.70 -5.39
C LYS A 285 3.58 -6.64 -6.91
N GLY A 286 4.60 -7.15 -7.61
CA GLY A 286 4.75 -7.04 -9.07
C GLY A 286 5.42 -5.74 -9.54
N GLY A 287 5.54 -4.73 -8.68
CA GLY A 287 6.07 -3.41 -9.04
C GLY A 287 7.55 -3.39 -9.43
N TYR A 288 8.32 -4.43 -9.17
CA TYR A 288 9.70 -4.55 -9.64
C TYR A 288 9.82 -4.57 -11.18
N ALA A 289 8.73 -4.83 -11.90
CA ALA A 289 8.70 -4.77 -13.36
C ALA A 289 8.69 -3.32 -13.88
N GLN A 290 8.32 -2.37 -13.04
CA GLN A 290 8.33 -0.94 -13.31
C GLN A 290 9.52 -0.30 -12.63
N ASN A 291 10.37 0.40 -13.37
CA ASN A 291 11.48 1.13 -12.78
C ASN A 291 11.02 2.53 -12.35
N ILE A 292 11.57 3.03 -11.24
CA ILE A 292 11.34 4.40 -10.83
C ILE A 292 12.02 5.34 -11.83
N GLN A 293 11.25 6.25 -12.43
CA GLN A 293 11.76 7.20 -13.40
C GLN A 293 12.42 8.40 -12.70
N LEU A 294 13.60 8.75 -13.14
CA LEU A 294 14.30 9.95 -12.70
C LEU A 294 14.13 11.07 -13.73
N GLY A 295 14.27 12.32 -13.27
CA GLY A 295 14.16 13.50 -14.13
C GLY A 295 12.75 14.07 -14.19
N PHE A 296 11.83 13.57 -13.36
CA PHE A 296 10.55 14.20 -13.04
C PHE A 296 9.80 14.75 -14.27
N GLY A 297 9.32 13.83 -15.11
CA GLY A 297 8.61 14.17 -16.35
C GLY A 297 9.50 14.55 -17.53
N SER A 298 10.78 14.27 -17.50
CA SER A 298 11.68 14.50 -18.65
C SER A 298 12.09 13.24 -19.43
N ASN A 299 11.78 12.07 -18.92
CA ASN A 299 12.05 10.77 -19.55
C ASN A 299 10.78 9.94 -19.65
N PRO A 300 10.60 9.12 -20.70
CA PRO A 300 9.49 8.19 -20.78
C PRO A 300 9.67 7.05 -19.79
N ASP A 301 8.58 6.38 -19.45
CA ASP A 301 8.63 5.19 -18.61
C ASP A 301 9.44 4.08 -19.30
N ILE A 302 10.42 3.56 -18.58
CA ILE A 302 11.26 2.46 -19.03
C ILE A 302 11.01 1.25 -18.14
N ASP A 303 10.24 0.28 -18.63
CA ASP A 303 10.00 -0.96 -17.91
C ASP A 303 11.26 -1.83 -17.83
N LEU A 304 11.23 -2.83 -16.95
CA LEU A 304 12.36 -3.75 -16.77
C LEU A 304 12.74 -4.48 -18.07
N ALA A 305 11.77 -4.80 -18.92
CA ALA A 305 12.04 -5.47 -20.20
C ALA A 305 12.85 -4.56 -21.14
N THR A 306 12.48 -3.29 -21.22
CA THR A 306 13.22 -2.26 -21.99
C THR A 306 14.63 -2.06 -21.42
N LEU A 307 14.76 -1.94 -20.10
CA LEU A 307 16.05 -1.81 -19.43
C LEU A 307 16.95 -3.00 -19.75
N LEU A 308 16.49 -4.23 -19.55
CA LEU A 308 17.27 -5.45 -19.82
C LEU A 308 17.69 -5.57 -21.29
N LYS A 309 16.78 -5.21 -22.20
CA LYS A 309 17.13 -5.17 -23.63
C LYS A 309 18.26 -4.18 -23.90
N GLY A 310 18.17 -2.97 -23.40
CA GLY A 310 19.21 -1.94 -23.60
C GLY A 310 20.55 -2.32 -22.98
N LEU A 311 20.55 -2.91 -21.77
CA LEU A 311 21.78 -3.42 -21.14
C LEU A 311 22.43 -4.54 -21.96
N ASN A 312 21.64 -5.45 -22.53
CA ASN A 312 22.15 -6.50 -23.40
C ASN A 312 22.70 -5.95 -24.73
N ASP A 313 22.06 -4.91 -25.30
CA ASP A 313 22.60 -4.21 -26.50
C ASP A 313 23.93 -3.53 -26.19
N ILE A 314 24.10 -2.90 -25.04
CA ILE A 314 25.41 -2.36 -24.58
C ILE A 314 26.44 -3.46 -24.42
N GLY A 315 26.07 -4.59 -23.84
CA GLY A 315 26.93 -5.77 -23.74
C GLY A 315 27.39 -6.29 -25.12
N ALA A 316 26.49 -6.31 -26.10
CA ALA A 316 26.84 -6.67 -27.49
C ALA A 316 27.83 -5.68 -28.12
N MET A 317 27.64 -4.37 -27.90
CA MET A 317 28.60 -3.36 -28.34
C MET A 317 29.99 -3.55 -27.71
N ALA A 318 30.04 -3.85 -26.40
CA ALA A 318 31.30 -4.11 -25.71
C ALA A 318 32.02 -5.34 -26.28
N ARG A 319 31.29 -6.44 -26.56
CA ARG A 319 31.87 -7.63 -27.22
C ARG A 319 32.40 -7.31 -28.61
N ALA A 320 31.70 -6.51 -29.40
CA ALA A 320 32.13 -6.10 -30.73
C ALA A 320 33.43 -5.28 -30.68
N ILE A 321 33.56 -4.34 -29.74
CA ILE A 321 34.79 -3.58 -29.51
C ILE A 321 35.94 -4.50 -29.12
N ALA A 322 35.73 -5.39 -28.16
CA ALA A 322 36.75 -6.32 -27.68
C ALA A 322 37.23 -7.29 -28.78
N GLY A 323 36.30 -7.79 -29.60
CA GLY A 323 36.55 -8.71 -30.70
C GLY A 323 37.13 -8.05 -31.98
N ASN A 324 37.14 -6.72 -32.07
CA ASN A 324 37.61 -6.04 -33.28
C ASN A 324 39.14 -6.13 -33.41
N THR A 325 39.60 -6.92 -34.38
CA THR A 325 41.06 -7.15 -34.63
C THR A 325 41.74 -5.98 -35.29
N ALA A 326 41.02 -5.03 -35.88
CA ALA A 326 41.58 -3.83 -36.49
C ALA A 326 41.96 -2.74 -35.46
N LEU A 327 41.54 -2.88 -34.20
CA LEU A 327 41.81 -1.92 -33.13
C LEU A 327 43.02 -2.37 -32.28
N SER A 328 43.91 -1.43 -31.96
CA SER A 328 44.92 -1.65 -30.93
C SER A 328 44.29 -1.76 -29.53
N ALA A 329 45.05 -2.29 -28.57
CA ALA A 329 44.57 -2.40 -27.16
C ALA A 329 44.18 -1.03 -26.57
N ALA A 330 44.96 0.03 -26.87
CA ALA A 330 44.67 1.39 -26.42
C ALA A 330 43.34 1.93 -27.03
N GLN A 331 43.12 1.71 -28.32
CA GLN A 331 41.86 2.11 -28.99
C GLN A 331 40.65 1.35 -28.46
N LYS A 332 40.78 0.04 -28.19
CA LYS A 332 39.70 -0.74 -27.53
C LYS A 332 39.37 -0.17 -26.15
N GLN A 333 40.38 0.11 -25.34
CA GLN A 333 40.21 0.70 -24.02
C GLN A 333 39.53 2.07 -24.09
N GLU A 334 39.92 2.91 -25.02
CA GLU A 334 39.29 4.22 -25.24
C GLU A 334 37.77 4.05 -25.61
N GLN A 335 37.49 3.16 -26.57
CA GLN A 335 36.11 2.92 -27.00
C GLN A 335 35.24 2.31 -25.87
N LEU A 336 35.80 1.39 -25.06
CA LEU A 336 35.10 0.85 -23.88
C LEU A 336 34.86 1.92 -22.82
N THR A 337 35.79 2.86 -22.63
CA THR A 337 35.57 4.00 -21.70
C THR A 337 34.46 4.93 -22.20
N ARG A 338 34.42 5.21 -23.50
CA ARG A 338 33.31 5.99 -24.11
C ARG A 338 31.98 5.26 -24.00
N LEU A 339 31.98 3.93 -24.19
CA LEU A 339 30.79 3.12 -24.01
C LEU A 339 30.27 3.16 -22.55
N ALA A 340 31.19 3.11 -21.57
CA ALA A 340 30.86 3.22 -20.15
C ALA A 340 30.24 4.59 -19.81
N ALA A 341 30.78 5.69 -20.37
CA ALA A 341 30.17 7.01 -20.19
C ALA A 341 28.78 7.10 -20.85
N GLY A 342 28.62 6.53 -22.05
CA GLY A 342 27.29 6.44 -22.71
C GLY A 342 26.30 5.60 -21.92
N TYR A 343 26.69 4.48 -21.35
CA TYR A 343 25.89 3.66 -20.47
C TYR A 343 25.40 4.45 -19.27
N MET A 344 26.28 5.13 -18.56
CA MET A 344 25.94 5.98 -17.41
C MET A 344 24.84 6.97 -17.77
N GLN A 345 24.94 7.66 -18.90
CA GLN A 345 23.95 8.67 -19.31
C GLN A 345 22.66 8.09 -19.83
N SER A 346 22.62 6.81 -20.25
CA SER A 346 21.45 6.21 -20.89
C SER A 346 20.44 5.66 -19.89
N TYR A 347 20.89 4.99 -18.83
CA TYR A 347 20.04 4.30 -17.87
C TYR A 347 20.32 4.73 -16.43
N PRO A 348 21.54 4.63 -15.87
CA PRO A 348 21.80 4.93 -14.47
C PRO A 348 21.44 6.33 -14.00
N THR A 349 21.43 7.31 -14.90
CA THR A 349 21.02 8.70 -14.60
C THR A 349 19.55 8.98 -14.89
N LYS A 350 18.75 7.96 -15.22
CA LYS A 350 17.33 8.12 -15.61
C LYS A 350 16.37 7.26 -14.82
N VAL A 351 16.84 6.12 -14.32
CA VAL A 351 16.01 5.15 -13.63
C VAL A 351 16.66 4.68 -12.33
N THR A 352 15.84 4.44 -11.33
CA THR A 352 16.20 3.69 -10.13
C THR A 352 15.48 2.34 -10.20
N LEU A 353 16.22 1.27 -9.98
CA LEU A 353 15.71 -0.09 -10.07
C LEU A 353 15.19 -0.56 -8.70
N ARG A 354 13.99 -1.16 -8.64
CA ARG A 354 13.62 -2.04 -7.55
C ARG A 354 14.11 -3.46 -7.87
N PRO A 355 15.11 -4.01 -7.17
CA PRO A 355 15.54 -5.38 -7.38
C PRO A 355 14.43 -6.39 -7.11
N TYR A 356 14.51 -7.55 -7.74
CA TYR A 356 13.60 -8.66 -7.48
C TYR A 356 14.01 -9.42 -6.21
N GLY A 357 13.03 -9.86 -5.41
CA GLY A 357 13.23 -10.63 -4.19
C GLY A 357 13.82 -9.83 -3.02
N ASP A 358 14.48 -10.49 -2.10
CA ASP A 358 14.99 -9.95 -0.83
C ASP A 358 15.94 -8.74 -0.97
N ALA A 359 16.54 -8.55 -2.13
CA ALA A 359 17.36 -7.38 -2.41
C ALA A 359 16.52 -6.09 -2.57
N GLY A 360 15.26 -6.22 -2.97
CA GLY A 360 14.33 -5.12 -3.20
C GLY A 360 13.24 -4.99 -2.13
N GLU A 361 13.04 -6.00 -1.31
CA GLU A 361 12.07 -5.99 -0.21
C GLU A 361 12.68 -6.69 1.01
N VAL A 362 12.76 -6.00 2.14
CA VAL A 362 13.37 -6.47 3.38
C VAL A 362 12.32 -6.55 4.45
N GLU A 363 11.97 -7.75 4.79
CA GLU A 363 11.03 -8.05 5.87
C GLU A 363 11.74 -7.97 7.23
N PRO A 364 11.04 -7.57 8.32
CA PRO A 364 11.57 -7.59 9.68
C PRO A 364 11.66 -9.02 10.21
N GLU A 365 12.14 -9.17 11.43
CA GLU A 365 12.10 -10.46 12.13
C GLU A 365 10.65 -10.85 12.47
N ASP A 366 10.34 -12.16 12.44
CA ASP A 366 9.02 -12.69 12.83
C ASP A 366 8.69 -12.43 14.31
N GLY A 367 9.69 -12.47 15.17
CA GLY A 367 9.56 -12.36 16.62
C GLY A 367 9.66 -10.93 17.16
N GLY A 368 9.62 -10.78 18.48
CA GLY A 368 9.76 -9.46 19.12
C GLY A 368 8.47 -8.67 19.27
N GLN A 369 7.36 -9.16 18.77
CA GLN A 369 6.07 -8.45 18.76
C GLN A 369 5.14 -8.98 19.85
N TYR A 370 4.75 -8.11 20.76
CA TYR A 370 3.92 -8.48 21.92
C TYR A 370 3.12 -7.29 22.44
N GLY A 371 2.08 -7.56 23.22
CA GLY A 371 1.30 -6.52 23.86
C GLY A 371 0.54 -7.01 25.09
N ILE A 372 0.13 -6.03 25.88
CA ILE A 372 -0.74 -6.20 27.03
C ILE A 372 -1.84 -5.13 26.99
N LYS A 373 -3.08 -5.55 27.30
CA LYS A 373 -4.24 -4.69 27.54
C LYS A 373 -4.72 -4.93 28.96
N LEU A 374 -4.99 -3.87 29.69
CA LEU A 374 -5.72 -3.91 30.95
C LEU A 374 -7.04 -3.19 30.74
N GLU A 375 -8.15 -3.84 31.06
CA GLU A 375 -9.51 -3.30 30.88
C GLU A 375 -10.25 -3.26 32.21
N TYR A 376 -10.84 -2.12 32.49
CA TYR A 376 -11.63 -1.89 33.71
C TYR A 376 -13.05 -1.47 33.33
N PHE A 377 -14.02 -2.27 33.73
CA PHE A 377 -15.44 -1.98 33.63
C PHE A 377 -15.91 -1.24 34.87
N ALA A 378 -16.47 -0.04 34.69
CA ALA A 378 -16.94 0.86 35.75
C ALA A 378 -18.47 0.99 35.75
N PRO A 379 -19.23 0.12 36.43
CA PRO A 379 -20.70 0.18 36.47
C PRO A 379 -21.21 1.50 37.04
N GLU A 380 -20.48 2.08 37.98
CA GLU A 380 -20.81 3.34 38.63
C GLU A 380 -20.67 4.58 37.70
N LEU A 381 -20.03 4.44 36.55
CA LEU A 381 -19.84 5.47 35.52
C LEU A 381 -20.64 5.15 34.26
N ASN A 382 -21.91 4.76 34.39
CA ASN A 382 -22.77 4.36 33.26
C ASN A 382 -22.24 3.19 32.46
N ASP A 383 -21.76 2.16 33.14
CA ASP A 383 -21.18 0.96 32.52
C ASP A 383 -20.01 1.30 31.56
N THR A 384 -19.20 2.30 31.93
CA THR A 384 -18.06 2.70 31.09
C THR A 384 -16.94 1.69 31.18
N GLU A 385 -16.42 1.31 30.02
CA GLU A 385 -15.22 0.52 29.87
C GLU A 385 -14.03 1.43 29.62
N PHE A 386 -12.94 1.24 30.35
CA PHE A 386 -11.66 1.90 30.17
C PHE A 386 -10.60 0.88 29.87
N ALA A 387 -9.70 1.15 28.91
CA ALA A 387 -8.60 0.26 28.66
C ALA A 387 -7.26 1.00 28.50
N LEU A 388 -6.21 0.36 28.99
CA LEU A 388 -4.82 0.76 28.83
C LEU A 388 -4.08 -0.29 28.01
N TYR A 389 -3.23 0.16 27.08
CA TYR A 389 -2.51 -0.69 26.16
C TYR A 389 -1.02 -0.39 26.17
N PHE A 390 -0.23 -1.43 26.05
CA PHE A 390 1.19 -1.36 25.69
C PHE A 390 1.49 -2.41 24.64
N MET A 391 2.15 -2.01 23.56
CA MET A 391 2.57 -2.93 22.48
C MET A 391 3.97 -2.58 21.98
N ASN A 392 4.71 -3.62 21.59
CA ASN A 392 5.89 -3.52 20.73
C ASN A 392 5.60 -4.29 19.45
N TYR A 393 5.76 -3.65 18.30
CA TYR A 393 5.44 -4.25 17.01
C TYR A 393 6.35 -3.71 15.90
N HIS A 394 6.39 -4.41 14.76
CA HIS A 394 7.09 -3.98 13.56
C HIS A 394 6.13 -3.32 12.59
N SER A 395 6.63 -2.36 11.78
CA SER A 395 5.79 -1.64 10.81
C SER A 395 5.01 -2.60 9.92
N ARG A 396 3.73 -2.29 9.68
CA ARG A 396 2.85 -3.02 8.75
C ARG A 396 2.84 -2.38 7.37
N THR A 397 3.25 -1.13 7.28
CA THR A 397 3.32 -0.36 6.04
C THR A 397 4.79 -0.14 5.64
N PRO A 398 5.09 -0.22 4.33
CA PRO A 398 6.46 -0.10 3.85
C PRO A 398 6.97 1.35 3.88
N VAL A 399 8.26 1.48 4.09
CA VAL A 399 9.03 2.67 3.75
C VAL A 399 10.01 2.35 2.63
N ILE A 400 10.45 3.36 1.90
CA ILE A 400 11.35 3.25 0.76
C ILE A 400 12.68 3.85 1.14
N SER A 401 13.74 3.04 1.04
CA SER A 401 15.13 3.48 1.15
C SER A 401 15.85 3.25 -0.17
N GLY A 402 17.08 3.71 -0.27
CA GLY A 402 17.89 3.61 -1.49
C GLY A 402 19.22 2.92 -1.30
N VAL A 403 19.83 2.55 -2.43
CA VAL A 403 21.25 2.23 -2.54
C VAL A 403 21.85 3.13 -3.61
N ALA A 404 22.88 3.87 -3.24
CA ALA A 404 23.49 4.88 -4.08
C ALA A 404 24.23 4.28 -5.30
N SER A 405 24.13 4.96 -6.45
CA SER A 405 24.87 4.64 -7.67
C SER A 405 26.38 4.78 -7.45
N ASP A 406 27.17 3.87 -8.00
CA ASP A 406 28.61 4.03 -8.09
C ASP A 406 29.00 4.43 -9.53
N PHE A 407 29.26 5.71 -9.74
CA PHE A 407 29.72 6.27 -11.03
C PHE A 407 31.21 6.33 -11.17
N SER A 408 31.98 5.64 -10.32
CA SER A 408 33.42 5.51 -10.55
C SER A 408 33.70 4.78 -11.86
N LEU A 409 34.78 5.15 -12.55
CA LEU A 409 35.15 4.49 -13.80
C LEU A 409 35.34 2.97 -13.62
N ALA A 410 35.83 2.55 -12.47
CA ALA A 410 35.99 1.13 -12.14
C ALA A 410 34.64 0.41 -12.07
N ALA A 411 33.63 1.00 -11.43
CA ALA A 411 32.26 0.43 -11.34
C ALA A 411 31.60 0.35 -12.72
N LEU A 412 31.67 1.43 -13.50
CA LEU A 412 31.18 1.47 -14.88
C LEU A 412 31.81 0.41 -15.78
N GLN A 413 33.14 0.22 -15.68
CA GLN A 413 33.85 -0.82 -16.44
C GLN A 413 33.46 -2.23 -15.97
N ALA A 414 33.29 -2.45 -14.68
CA ALA A 414 32.80 -3.73 -14.15
C ALA A 414 31.39 -4.07 -14.67
N ASP A 415 30.48 -3.09 -14.71
CA ASP A 415 29.15 -3.26 -15.27
C ASP A 415 29.18 -3.60 -16.76
N ILE A 416 30.02 -2.90 -17.54
CA ILE A 416 30.24 -3.21 -18.97
C ILE A 416 30.76 -4.64 -19.18
N GLN A 417 31.68 -5.13 -18.33
CA GLN A 417 32.18 -6.50 -18.39
C GLN A 417 31.05 -7.50 -18.08
N ARG A 418 30.22 -7.22 -17.06
CA ARG A 418 29.10 -8.07 -16.72
C ARG A 418 28.07 -8.13 -17.85
N MET A 419 27.72 -6.98 -18.46
CA MET A 419 26.83 -6.93 -19.62
C MET A 419 27.48 -7.66 -20.83
N ALA A 420 28.78 -7.53 -21.04
CA ALA A 420 29.48 -8.25 -22.09
C ALA A 420 29.48 -9.77 -21.90
N ALA A 421 29.39 -10.28 -20.69
CA ALA A 421 29.20 -11.71 -20.45
C ALA A 421 27.82 -12.23 -20.90
N GLY A 422 26.85 -11.35 -21.14
CA GLY A 422 25.50 -11.71 -21.62
C GLY A 422 24.65 -12.44 -20.59
N THR A 423 24.93 -12.22 -19.30
CA THR A 423 24.27 -12.92 -18.18
C THR A 423 23.38 -12.04 -17.35
N VAL A 424 23.09 -10.79 -17.78
CA VAL A 424 22.22 -9.87 -17.06
C VAL A 424 20.77 -10.27 -17.27
N THR A 425 20.08 -10.57 -16.16
CA THR A 425 18.70 -11.04 -16.09
C THR A 425 17.93 -10.22 -15.07
N ARG A 426 16.61 -10.44 -14.96
CA ARG A 426 15.75 -9.88 -13.93
C ARG A 426 16.32 -10.08 -12.52
N ASP A 427 16.82 -11.28 -12.24
CA ASP A 427 17.22 -11.67 -10.88
C ASP A 427 18.59 -11.11 -10.46
N ASN A 428 19.39 -10.62 -11.39
CA ASN A 428 20.74 -10.13 -11.12
C ASN A 428 21.06 -8.73 -11.67
N VAL A 429 20.11 -8.05 -12.29
CA VAL A 429 20.30 -6.67 -12.79
C VAL A 429 20.61 -5.71 -11.64
N GLY A 430 20.12 -6.00 -10.44
CA GLY A 430 20.44 -5.27 -9.22
C GLY A 430 21.92 -5.32 -8.80
N ASP A 431 22.71 -6.25 -9.33
CA ASP A 431 24.15 -6.32 -9.07
C ASP A 431 24.96 -5.30 -9.86
N LEU A 432 24.36 -4.61 -10.84
CA LEU A 432 25.04 -3.52 -11.56
C LEU A 432 25.27 -2.35 -10.60
N LYS A 433 26.52 -1.88 -10.54
CA LYS A 433 26.96 -0.90 -9.55
C LYS A 433 26.50 0.52 -9.85
N ALA A 434 26.43 0.87 -11.13
CA ALA A 434 26.07 2.21 -11.55
C ALA A 434 24.57 2.49 -11.43
N LEU A 435 23.69 1.47 -11.42
CA LEU A 435 22.28 1.67 -11.19
C LEU A 435 22.01 1.92 -9.70
N SER A 436 21.29 2.99 -9.38
CA SER A 436 20.70 3.14 -8.06
C SER A 436 19.57 2.11 -7.84
N LYS A 437 19.30 1.76 -6.61
CA LYS A 437 18.25 0.81 -6.27
C LYS A 437 17.32 1.41 -5.23
N SER A 438 16.05 1.15 -5.35
CA SER A 438 15.08 1.31 -4.26
C SER A 438 14.97 0.02 -3.46
N ARG A 439 14.68 0.16 -2.19
CA ARG A 439 14.52 -0.93 -1.24
C ARG A 439 13.29 -0.66 -0.41
N ILE A 440 12.34 -1.56 -0.48
CA ILE A 440 11.15 -1.56 0.37
C ILE A 440 11.54 -2.21 1.68
N GLU A 441 11.25 -1.58 2.82
CA GLU A 441 11.59 -2.13 4.13
C GLU A 441 10.56 -1.75 5.20
N TYR A 442 10.54 -2.51 6.27
CA TYR A 442 9.58 -2.39 7.37
C TYR A 442 10.35 -2.23 8.68
N PRO A 443 10.47 -1.00 9.21
CA PRO A 443 11.18 -0.75 10.48
C PRO A 443 10.59 -1.50 11.65
N GLU A 444 11.47 -1.91 12.57
CA GLU A 444 11.14 -2.74 13.73
C GLU A 444 10.95 -1.90 15.00
N ASP A 445 10.37 -2.52 16.04
CA ASP A 445 10.34 -2.05 17.43
C ASP A 445 9.62 -0.72 17.69
N ILE A 446 8.51 -0.48 16.99
CA ILE A 446 7.60 0.63 17.29
C ILE A 446 6.89 0.31 18.61
N LYS A 447 6.98 1.23 19.58
CA LYS A 447 6.31 1.08 20.88
C LYS A 447 5.06 1.93 20.93
N LEU A 448 3.93 1.33 21.27
CA LEU A 448 2.66 2.01 21.40
C LEU A 448 2.18 1.96 22.86
N LEU A 449 1.81 3.12 23.39
CA LEU A 449 1.05 3.30 24.61
C LEU A 449 -0.33 3.83 24.23
N GLY A 450 -1.39 3.14 24.65
CA GLY A 450 -2.77 3.46 24.31
C GLY A 450 -3.66 3.61 25.53
N PHE A 451 -4.68 4.43 25.37
CA PHE A 451 -5.81 4.54 26.29
C PHE A 451 -7.10 4.61 25.49
N SER A 452 -8.13 3.90 25.92
CA SER A 452 -9.46 4.04 25.33
C SER A 452 -10.55 4.04 26.40
N PHE A 453 -11.73 4.52 26.00
CA PHE A 453 -12.96 4.39 26.75
C PHE A 453 -14.14 4.17 25.81
N ASN A 454 -15.16 3.49 26.32
CA ASN A 454 -16.45 3.28 25.66
C ASN A 454 -17.56 3.37 26.70
N THR A 455 -18.62 4.13 26.42
CA THR A 455 -19.78 4.30 27.32
C THR A 455 -21.05 4.50 26.53
N THR A 456 -22.19 4.27 27.16
CA THR A 456 -23.51 4.55 26.56
C THR A 456 -24.33 5.46 27.46
N LEU A 457 -24.80 6.58 26.91
CA LEU A 457 -25.64 7.58 27.58
C LEU A 457 -26.94 7.77 26.79
N ASP A 458 -28.08 7.40 27.38
CA ASP A 458 -29.41 7.64 26.80
C ASP A 458 -29.55 7.25 25.32
N GLY A 459 -29.06 6.06 24.95
CA GLY A 459 -29.08 5.56 23.56
C GLY A 459 -28.01 6.15 22.64
N THR A 460 -27.06 6.90 23.20
CA THR A 460 -25.87 7.41 22.49
C THR A 460 -24.64 6.66 22.98
N SER A 461 -23.95 5.96 22.09
CA SER A 461 -22.62 5.39 22.36
C SER A 461 -21.57 6.45 22.12
N LEU A 462 -20.66 6.59 23.07
CA LEU A 462 -19.51 7.48 23.05
C LEU A 462 -18.24 6.64 23.22
N ALA A 463 -17.34 6.69 22.28
CA ALA A 463 -16.06 6.00 22.35
C ALA A 463 -14.92 6.96 22.05
N GLY A 464 -13.78 6.72 22.64
CA GLY A 464 -12.59 7.52 22.34
C GLY A 464 -11.33 6.75 22.60
N GLU A 465 -10.29 7.10 21.86
CA GLU A 465 -8.96 6.52 22.06
C GLU A 465 -7.85 7.55 21.87
N PHE A 466 -6.76 7.27 22.53
CA PHE A 466 -5.50 7.99 22.43
C PHE A 466 -4.37 6.99 22.25
N ALA A 467 -3.52 7.21 21.25
CA ALA A 467 -2.34 6.40 20.96
C ALA A 467 -1.10 7.28 20.89
N TYR A 468 -0.08 6.94 21.69
CA TYR A 468 1.25 7.49 21.60
C TYR A 468 2.19 6.41 21.05
N ARG A 469 2.85 6.72 19.93
CA ARG A 469 3.86 5.84 19.33
C ARG A 469 5.24 6.45 19.45
N GLN A 470 6.17 5.66 19.92
CA GLN A 470 7.59 5.98 19.92
C GLN A 470 8.26 5.26 18.76
N ASP A 471 9.21 5.95 18.11
CA ASP A 471 10.01 5.43 17.01
C ASP A 471 9.17 5.04 15.77
N GLU A 472 8.09 5.78 15.47
CA GLU A 472 7.29 5.57 14.28
C GLU A 472 8.04 6.02 13.01
N PRO A 473 8.15 5.16 11.98
CA PRO A 473 8.87 5.48 10.76
C PRO A 473 8.06 6.45 9.89
N LEU A 474 8.70 7.56 9.48
CA LEU A 474 8.15 8.55 8.58
C LEU A 474 9.05 8.67 7.35
N GLN A 475 8.46 8.59 6.16
CA GLN A 475 9.17 8.59 4.88
C GLN A 475 9.79 9.97 4.61
N ILE A 476 11.08 10.01 4.32
CA ILE A 476 11.75 11.18 3.75
C ILE A 476 11.24 11.38 2.32
N ASP A 477 11.12 12.62 1.87
CA ASP A 477 10.79 12.99 0.50
C ASP A 477 11.59 12.13 -0.50
N ASP A 478 10.91 11.39 -1.37
CA ASP A 478 11.51 10.44 -2.29
C ASP A 478 12.45 11.13 -3.28
N VAL A 479 12.18 12.40 -3.61
CA VAL A 479 13.09 13.24 -4.42
C VAL A 479 14.44 13.42 -3.74
N GLU A 480 14.47 13.59 -2.43
CA GLU A 480 15.71 13.72 -1.66
C GLU A 480 16.50 12.40 -1.62
N ILE A 481 15.80 11.27 -1.54
CA ILE A 481 16.43 9.94 -1.63
C ILE A 481 17.03 9.73 -3.02
N LEU A 482 16.28 10.06 -4.07
CA LEU A 482 16.78 10.01 -5.45
C LEU A 482 17.99 10.91 -5.65
N TYR A 483 17.99 12.12 -5.08
CA TYR A 483 19.11 13.04 -5.17
C TYR A 483 20.36 12.50 -4.48
N ALA A 484 20.23 11.94 -3.30
CA ALA A 484 21.33 11.29 -2.58
C ALA A 484 21.84 10.05 -3.33
N GLY A 485 20.93 9.26 -3.89
CA GLY A 485 21.23 8.00 -4.56
C GLY A 485 21.88 8.14 -5.93
N MET A 486 21.66 9.26 -6.66
CA MET A 486 22.13 9.37 -8.04
C MET A 486 22.76 10.73 -8.40
N PRO A 487 22.08 11.91 -8.43
CA PRO A 487 22.73 13.16 -8.83
C PRO A 487 23.94 13.52 -7.96
N GLU A 488 23.87 13.35 -6.64
CA GLU A 488 24.99 13.61 -5.76
C GLU A 488 26.18 12.67 -6.02
N GLN A 489 25.91 11.44 -6.45
CA GLN A 489 26.95 10.48 -6.81
C GLN A 489 27.69 10.85 -8.11
N LEU A 490 27.07 11.58 -9.03
CA LEU A 490 27.78 12.17 -10.18
C LEU A 490 28.83 13.18 -9.72
N ALA A 491 28.50 14.00 -8.72
CA ALA A 491 29.48 14.92 -8.14
C ALA A 491 30.59 14.19 -7.39
N ASN A 492 30.26 13.18 -6.60
CA ASN A 492 31.23 12.38 -5.85
C ASN A 492 32.24 11.66 -6.78
N ALA A 493 31.80 11.24 -7.96
CA ALA A 493 32.62 10.60 -8.97
C ALA A 493 33.40 11.62 -9.88
N GLY A 494 33.20 12.92 -9.66
CA GLY A 494 33.88 13.98 -10.42
C GLY A 494 33.27 14.29 -11.78
N TRP A 495 32.08 13.77 -12.12
CA TRP A 495 31.42 14.02 -13.40
C TRP A 495 30.71 15.38 -13.45
N ARG A 496 30.01 15.74 -12.36
CA ARG A 496 29.11 16.90 -12.23
C ARG A 496 29.27 17.53 -10.84
N GLY A 497 30.41 18.20 -10.61
CA GLY A 497 30.78 18.78 -9.31
C GLY A 497 29.74 19.77 -8.73
N GLU A 498 28.97 20.40 -9.62
CA GLU A 498 27.90 21.33 -9.28
C GLU A 498 26.71 20.68 -8.56
N LEU A 499 26.59 19.36 -8.63
CA LEU A 499 25.53 18.60 -7.94
C LEU A 499 25.91 18.18 -6.51
N ALA A 500 27.09 18.60 -6.03
CA ALA A 500 27.52 18.27 -4.68
C ALA A 500 26.61 18.89 -3.62
N GLY A 501 26.10 18.05 -2.69
CA GLY A 501 25.21 18.46 -1.61
C GLY A 501 23.81 18.89 -2.07
N ILE A 502 23.33 18.36 -3.20
CA ILE A 502 22.00 18.61 -3.73
C ILE A 502 20.92 18.03 -2.81
N SER A 503 21.15 16.87 -2.19
CA SER A 503 20.21 16.23 -1.28
C SER A 503 20.26 16.82 0.14
N GLN A 504 19.10 16.97 0.75
CA GLN A 504 18.97 17.31 2.17
C GLN A 504 19.51 16.21 3.08
N ILE A 505 19.43 14.94 2.69
CA ILE A 505 19.87 13.79 3.49
C ILE A 505 21.34 13.94 3.88
N GLY A 506 22.20 14.24 2.94
CA GLY A 506 23.63 14.43 3.19
C GLY A 506 23.92 15.62 4.09
N ARG A 507 23.09 16.65 4.04
CA ARG A 507 23.24 17.88 4.86
C ARG A 507 22.78 17.65 6.29
N THR A 508 21.66 16.98 6.48
CA THR A 508 21.02 16.79 7.79
C THR A 508 21.69 15.72 8.64
N TYR A 509 22.07 14.60 8.01
CA TYR A 509 22.70 13.48 8.74
C TYR A 509 24.25 13.49 8.69
N GLY A 510 24.86 14.44 8.02
CA GLY A 510 26.32 14.66 8.04
C GLY A 510 27.16 13.56 7.33
N SER A 511 26.56 12.46 6.92
CA SER A 511 27.21 11.40 6.16
C SER A 511 26.79 11.46 4.70
N LYS A 512 27.74 11.82 3.83
CA LYS A 512 27.52 11.73 2.39
C LYS A 512 27.61 10.27 1.98
N ALA A 513 26.50 9.72 1.48
CA ALA A 513 26.49 8.41 0.87
C ALA A 513 27.52 8.35 -0.26
N LYS A 514 28.28 7.27 -0.31
CA LYS A 514 29.19 6.94 -1.43
C LYS A 514 28.51 5.94 -2.36
N GLY A 515 29.04 5.78 -3.53
CA GLY A 515 28.54 4.77 -4.47
C GLY A 515 28.49 3.38 -3.83
N GLY A 516 27.33 2.76 -3.86
CA GLY A 516 27.04 1.48 -3.24
C GLY A 516 26.55 1.53 -1.78
N ASP A 517 26.58 2.70 -1.13
CA ASP A 517 26.12 2.83 0.25
C ASP A 517 24.57 2.79 0.33
N TYR A 518 24.09 2.30 1.45
CA TYR A 518 22.69 2.40 1.83
C TYR A 518 22.31 3.85 2.13
N VAL A 519 21.19 4.30 1.56
CA VAL A 519 20.58 5.62 1.80
C VAL A 519 19.28 5.40 2.53
N ARG A 520 19.28 5.63 3.82
CA ARG A 520 18.09 5.50 4.66
C ARG A 520 17.03 6.51 4.21
N GLY A 521 15.84 6.02 3.89
CA GLY A 521 14.74 6.82 3.36
C GLY A 521 13.70 7.25 4.39
N TYR A 522 13.92 7.05 5.68
CA TYR A 522 12.96 7.38 6.73
C TYR A 522 13.64 7.91 7.98
N ILE A 523 12.88 8.64 8.77
CA ILE A 523 13.23 9.02 10.14
C ILE A 523 12.33 8.28 11.12
N LEU A 524 12.74 8.23 12.38
CA LEU A 524 11.92 7.72 13.49
C LEU A 524 11.53 8.89 14.37
N ASN A 525 10.21 9.12 14.48
CA ASN A 525 9.66 10.20 15.32
C ASN A 525 8.56 9.67 16.21
N ASP A 526 8.30 10.38 17.30
CA ASP A 526 7.16 10.10 18.16
C ASP A 526 5.89 10.71 17.56
N THR A 527 4.78 9.98 17.61
CA THR A 527 3.47 10.45 17.16
C THR A 527 2.43 10.33 18.26
N MET A 528 1.46 11.23 18.24
CA MET A 528 0.31 11.22 19.13
C MET A 528 -0.96 11.33 18.31
N GLN A 529 -1.86 10.37 18.44
CA GLN A 529 -3.15 10.38 17.80
C GLN A 529 -4.26 10.33 18.83
N ALA A 530 -5.31 11.12 18.62
CA ALA A 530 -6.52 11.07 19.40
C ALA A 530 -7.73 11.04 18.48
N GLN A 531 -8.76 10.26 18.86
CA GLN A 531 -10.02 10.21 18.14
C GLN A 531 -11.21 9.96 19.06
N PHE A 532 -12.37 10.44 18.62
CA PHE A 532 -13.60 10.37 19.37
C PHE A 532 -14.77 10.04 18.44
N THR A 533 -15.55 9.04 18.81
CA THR A 533 -16.69 8.52 18.04
C THR A 533 -17.98 8.70 18.82
N VAL A 534 -19.03 9.16 18.14
CA VAL A 534 -20.38 9.26 18.65
C VAL A 534 -21.30 8.46 17.74
N THR A 535 -22.05 7.51 18.28
CA THR A 535 -23.11 6.80 17.57
C THR A 535 -24.44 7.01 18.29
N HIS A 536 -25.44 7.54 17.59
CA HIS A 536 -26.78 7.75 18.14
C HIS A 536 -27.86 7.03 17.34
N LEU A 537 -28.73 6.32 18.06
CA LEU A 537 -29.86 5.59 17.53
C LEU A 537 -31.16 6.41 17.78
N PHE A 538 -31.67 7.06 16.73
CA PHE A 538 -32.87 7.90 16.84
C PHE A 538 -34.17 7.11 16.90
N GLY A 539 -34.16 5.79 16.62
CA GLY A 539 -35.40 5.02 16.38
C GLY A 539 -36.09 5.47 15.09
N PRO A 540 -37.46 5.37 15.02
CA PRO A 540 -38.20 5.78 13.82
C PRO A 540 -38.04 7.28 13.54
N ALA A 541 -37.44 7.63 12.40
CA ALA A 541 -37.20 9.01 11.97
C ALA A 541 -37.13 9.09 10.45
N LEU A 542 -37.51 10.21 9.84
CA LEU A 542 -37.42 10.46 8.38
C LEU A 542 -38.05 9.33 7.54
N TRP A 543 -39.21 8.83 7.98
CA TRP A 543 -39.95 7.70 7.37
C TRP A 543 -39.22 6.37 7.39
N SER A 544 -38.09 6.24 8.09
CA SER A 544 -37.45 4.97 8.35
C SER A 544 -37.93 4.33 9.67
N ASP A 545 -37.76 3.03 9.81
CA ASP A 545 -38.04 2.32 11.07
C ASP A 545 -36.92 2.55 12.09
N ASN A 546 -35.71 2.83 11.61
CA ASN A 546 -34.59 3.23 12.45
C ASN A 546 -33.64 4.16 11.68
N LEU A 547 -33.19 5.21 12.33
CA LEU A 547 -32.13 6.09 11.84
C LEU A 547 -30.94 6.03 12.80
N THR A 548 -29.78 5.71 12.26
CA THR A 548 -28.50 5.71 12.98
C THR A 548 -27.60 6.80 12.42
N LEU A 549 -27.04 7.63 13.29
CA LEU A 549 -25.96 8.55 12.94
C LEU A 549 -24.68 8.18 13.68
N LEU A 550 -23.57 8.14 12.95
CA LEU A 550 -22.22 7.97 13.47
C LEU A 550 -21.38 9.16 13.03
N ALA A 551 -20.65 9.74 13.95
CA ALA A 551 -19.67 10.80 13.71
C ALA A 551 -18.37 10.43 14.40
N GLU A 552 -17.27 10.53 13.70
CA GLU A 552 -15.93 10.34 14.26
C GLU A 552 -15.05 11.51 13.87
N VAL A 553 -14.30 12.06 14.82
CA VAL A 553 -13.28 13.07 14.62
C VAL A 553 -11.96 12.54 15.14
N GLY A 554 -10.88 12.77 14.41
CA GLY A 554 -9.55 12.36 14.83
C GLY A 554 -8.47 13.27 14.29
N GLY A 555 -7.33 13.26 14.95
CA GLY A 555 -6.16 14.00 14.56
C GLY A 555 -4.88 13.37 15.06
N ILE A 556 -3.79 13.70 14.40
CA ILE A 556 -2.45 13.23 14.70
C ILE A 556 -1.50 14.41 14.82
N THR A 557 -0.50 14.30 15.70
CA THR A 557 0.61 15.23 15.83
C THR A 557 1.91 14.46 15.86
N ILE A 558 2.88 14.94 15.08
CA ILE A 558 4.24 14.42 15.00
C ILE A 558 5.13 15.30 15.85
N LYS A 559 5.75 14.71 16.86
CA LYS A 559 6.64 15.44 17.76
C LYS A 559 7.99 15.65 17.08
N ASP A 560 8.57 16.83 17.27
CA ASP A 560 9.90 17.21 16.76
C ASP A 560 10.06 16.94 15.24
N MET A 561 8.99 17.13 14.47
CA MET A 561 9.04 17.03 13.01
C MET A 561 10.08 18.00 12.45
N PRO A 562 10.99 17.57 11.56
CA PRO A 562 12.01 18.47 11.02
C PRO A 562 11.38 19.60 10.19
N GLU A 563 12.02 20.77 10.26
CA GLU A 563 11.64 21.88 9.39
C GLU A 563 11.89 21.52 7.91
N GLN A 564 11.00 21.94 7.02
CA GLN A 564 11.10 21.61 5.58
C GLN A 564 12.41 22.12 4.94
N ALA A 565 13.02 23.16 5.51
CA ALA A 565 14.32 23.66 5.05
C ALA A 565 15.48 22.69 5.38
N ASP A 566 15.35 21.91 6.44
CA ASP A 566 16.34 20.94 6.89
C ASP A 566 16.12 19.55 6.28
N LEU A 567 14.90 19.04 6.38
CA LEU A 567 14.50 17.75 5.80
C LEU A 567 13.01 17.72 5.52
N ARG A 568 12.63 17.52 4.27
CA ARG A 568 11.25 17.31 3.86
C ARG A 568 10.87 15.84 4.02
N LEU A 569 9.63 15.61 4.47
CA LEU A 569 9.01 14.30 4.46
C LEU A 569 8.16 14.13 3.20
N ASN A 570 7.96 12.88 2.78
CA ASN A 570 7.18 12.52 1.59
C ASN A 570 5.69 12.70 1.87
N GLY A 571 4.99 13.31 0.92
CA GLY A 571 3.54 13.48 0.96
C GLY A 571 2.91 13.22 -0.40
N PRO A 572 1.59 13.06 -0.46
CA PRO A 572 0.91 12.82 -1.72
C PRO A 572 1.12 14.00 -2.69
N GLY A 573 1.53 13.68 -3.93
CA GLY A 573 1.75 14.66 -5.00
C GLY A 573 3.05 15.48 -4.91
N THR A 574 3.94 15.21 -3.96
CA THR A 574 5.24 15.92 -3.86
C THR A 574 6.29 15.30 -4.78
N ASP A 575 6.11 15.50 -6.08
CA ASP A 575 6.90 14.85 -7.14
C ASP A 575 8.12 15.62 -7.60
N ARG A 576 8.38 16.81 -7.04
CA ARG A 576 9.48 17.71 -7.42
C ARG A 576 10.29 18.15 -6.19
N SER A 577 11.46 18.69 -6.45
CA SER A 577 12.24 19.33 -5.38
C SER A 577 11.48 20.53 -4.79
N GLY A 578 11.32 20.53 -3.47
CA GLY A 578 10.63 21.62 -2.74
C GLY A 578 11.48 22.85 -2.49
N GLY A 579 12.76 22.82 -2.83
CA GLY A 579 13.65 23.82 -2.33
C GLY A 579 14.25 24.82 -3.29
N PRO A 580 14.57 26.02 -2.81
CA PRO A 580 15.66 26.80 -3.37
C PRO A 580 16.92 25.99 -3.10
N MET A 581 17.39 25.31 -4.11
CA MET A 581 18.53 24.42 -3.96
C MET A 581 19.81 25.18 -4.28
N LEU A 582 20.73 25.19 -3.33
CA LEU A 582 22.12 25.49 -3.49
C LEU A 582 22.39 26.80 -4.27
N GLY A 583 22.47 27.91 -3.56
CA GLY A 583 22.89 29.21 -4.11
C GLY A 583 24.12 29.13 -5.03
N ASN A 584 24.99 28.15 -4.80
CA ASN A 584 26.16 27.88 -5.63
C ASN A 584 25.82 27.42 -7.06
N LEU A 585 24.68 26.75 -7.28
CA LEU A 585 24.27 26.29 -8.60
C LEU A 585 23.69 27.42 -9.45
N VAL A 586 23.13 28.45 -8.82
CA VAL A 586 22.66 29.65 -9.52
C VAL A 586 23.82 30.38 -10.18
N ALA A 587 24.99 30.41 -9.53
CA ALA A 587 26.18 31.08 -10.03
C ALA A 587 26.87 30.31 -11.15
N ASN A 588 26.67 29.01 -11.31
CA ASN A 588 27.39 28.13 -12.21
C ASN A 588 26.61 27.75 -13.48
N GLY A 589 25.44 28.37 -13.75
CA GLY A 589 24.83 28.25 -15.07
C GLY A 589 23.46 27.49 -15.09
N PRO A 590 23.13 26.78 -16.19
CA PRO A 590 21.75 26.45 -16.59
C PRO A 590 21.09 25.32 -15.81
N LEU A 591 21.65 24.83 -14.70
CA LEU A 591 21.07 23.72 -13.93
C LEU A 591 19.95 24.16 -13.01
N VAL A 592 19.88 25.45 -12.71
CA VAL A 592 18.83 26.03 -11.85
C VAL A 592 18.18 27.22 -12.57
N ASN A 593 16.89 27.42 -12.31
CA ASN A 593 16.19 28.63 -12.76
C ASN A 593 16.53 29.82 -11.86
N LYS A 594 15.94 30.98 -12.17
CA LYS A 594 16.09 32.22 -11.38
C LYS A 594 15.67 32.09 -9.90
N ASP A 595 14.84 31.10 -9.58
CA ASP A 595 14.32 30.83 -8.24
C ASP A 595 15.18 29.79 -7.50
N GLY A 596 16.29 29.34 -8.07
CA GLY A 596 17.22 28.37 -7.49
C GLY A 596 16.80 26.90 -7.67
N VAL A 597 15.79 26.61 -8.50
CA VAL A 597 15.30 25.27 -8.75
C VAL A 597 16.04 24.59 -9.89
N HIS A 598 16.24 23.29 -9.80
CA HIS A 598 17.01 22.51 -10.75
C HIS A 598 16.28 22.33 -12.10
N VAL A 599 16.50 23.21 -13.02
CA VAL A 599 15.85 23.20 -14.35
C VAL A 599 16.18 21.91 -15.14
N ALA A 600 17.34 21.32 -14.93
CA ALA A 600 17.73 20.07 -15.60
C ALA A 600 17.09 18.81 -14.98
N LEU A 601 16.66 18.89 -13.73
CA LEU A 601 16.09 17.78 -12.98
C LEU A 601 14.59 17.95 -12.74
N SER A 602 14.12 19.19 -12.67
CA SER A 602 12.73 19.55 -12.40
C SER A 602 12.38 20.87 -13.07
N ASN A 603 11.17 21.02 -13.55
CA ASN A 603 10.66 22.26 -14.15
C ASN A 603 9.98 23.14 -13.07
N GLY A 604 10.75 23.71 -12.19
CA GLY A 604 10.28 24.57 -11.12
C GLY A 604 10.25 23.89 -9.75
N ALA A 605 9.90 24.64 -8.73
CA ALA A 605 9.71 24.15 -7.37
C ALA A 605 8.42 23.33 -7.26
N GLU A 606 8.36 22.44 -6.25
CA GLU A 606 7.12 21.80 -5.86
C GLU A 606 6.08 22.84 -5.45
N THR A 607 4.86 22.68 -5.95
CA THR A 607 3.72 23.54 -5.65
C THR A 607 2.72 22.87 -4.73
N ASN A 608 2.76 21.54 -4.61
CA ASN A 608 1.97 20.82 -3.63
C ASN A 608 2.57 21.01 -2.23
N PRO A 609 1.75 21.11 -1.19
CA PRO A 609 2.25 21.22 0.16
C PRO A 609 2.93 19.93 0.62
N PHE A 610 4.06 20.07 1.31
CA PHE A 610 4.70 18.98 2.03
C PHE A 610 3.95 18.66 3.34
N PRO A 611 4.15 17.46 3.93
CA PRO A 611 3.55 17.08 5.19
C PRO A 611 3.74 18.08 6.30
N THR A 612 2.77 18.13 7.22
CA THR A 612 2.70 19.04 8.36
C THR A 612 2.84 18.28 9.67
N ALA A 613 3.28 18.96 10.73
CA ALA A 613 3.46 18.36 12.05
C ALA A 613 2.14 17.93 12.71
N SER A 614 1.00 18.42 12.23
CA SER A 614 -0.32 17.98 12.69
C SER A 614 -1.31 17.97 11.55
N ALA A 615 -2.26 17.01 11.61
CA ALA A 615 -3.34 16.89 10.65
C ALA A 615 -4.58 16.34 11.36
N TRP A 616 -5.77 16.70 10.87
CA TRP A 616 -7.03 16.23 11.42
C TRP A 616 -8.17 16.22 10.40
N GLY A 617 -9.18 15.42 10.69
CA GLY A 617 -10.37 15.33 9.87
C GLY A 617 -11.52 14.66 10.61
N TYR A 618 -12.65 14.53 9.93
CA TYR A 618 -13.84 13.86 10.48
C TYR A 618 -14.52 12.98 9.45
N ARG A 619 -15.32 12.03 9.95
CA ARG A 619 -16.10 11.06 9.18
C ARG A 619 -17.52 11.07 9.71
N LEU A 620 -18.52 11.04 8.81
CA LEU A 620 -19.94 11.02 9.16
C LEU A 620 -20.60 9.85 8.42
N VAL A 621 -21.47 9.11 9.11
CA VAL A 621 -22.29 8.07 8.51
C VAL A 621 -23.73 8.24 8.98
N ALA A 622 -24.67 8.27 8.04
CA ALA A 622 -26.10 8.18 8.32
C ALA A 622 -26.64 6.92 7.66
N LYS A 623 -27.35 6.10 8.43
CA LYS A 623 -28.02 4.88 7.96
C LYS A 623 -29.49 4.90 8.35
N ALA A 624 -30.35 4.74 7.36
CA ALA A 624 -31.80 4.62 7.55
C ALA A 624 -32.24 3.21 7.14
N ASP A 625 -32.90 2.49 8.07
CA ASP A 625 -33.38 1.13 7.86
C ASP A 625 -34.91 1.13 7.69
N TYR A 626 -35.40 0.36 6.74
CA TYR A 626 -36.82 0.17 6.39
C TYR A 626 -37.12 -1.32 6.37
N ASN A 627 -37.96 -1.77 7.29
CA ASN A 627 -38.31 -3.17 7.42
C ASN A 627 -39.48 -3.53 6.51
N ASN A 628 -39.40 -4.70 5.90
CA ASN A 628 -40.45 -5.30 5.11
C ASN A 628 -41.08 -4.35 4.08
N VAL A 629 -40.22 -3.68 3.30
CA VAL A 629 -40.68 -2.74 2.25
C VAL A 629 -41.54 -3.43 1.20
N PHE A 630 -41.29 -4.73 0.94
CA PHE A 630 -42.15 -5.61 0.14
C PHE A 630 -41.79 -7.09 0.42
N SER A 631 -42.81 -7.90 0.70
CA SER A 631 -42.70 -9.38 0.76
C SER A 631 -41.51 -9.93 1.56
N GLY A 632 -41.22 -9.33 2.73
CA GLY A 632 -40.14 -9.79 3.62
C GLY A 632 -38.75 -9.26 3.26
N VAL A 633 -38.64 -8.31 2.31
CA VAL A 633 -37.41 -7.62 1.99
C VAL A 633 -37.25 -6.41 2.90
N ASN A 634 -36.12 -6.30 3.57
CA ASN A 634 -35.67 -5.09 4.24
C ASN A 634 -34.82 -4.25 3.30
N MET A 635 -34.86 -2.95 3.46
CA MET A 635 -34.05 -1.99 2.70
C MET A 635 -33.27 -1.12 3.67
N SER A 636 -32.05 -0.78 3.33
CA SER A 636 -31.29 0.27 4.02
C SER A 636 -30.68 1.27 3.04
N GLN A 637 -30.59 2.51 3.48
CA GLN A 637 -29.88 3.59 2.80
C GLN A 637 -28.77 4.07 3.71
N ARG A 638 -27.55 4.19 3.15
CA ARG A 638 -26.38 4.66 3.88
C ARG A 638 -25.71 5.79 3.10
N ILE A 639 -25.45 6.89 3.78
CA ILE A 639 -24.59 7.97 3.29
C ILE A 639 -23.39 8.02 4.21
N SER A 640 -22.19 8.01 3.63
CA SER A 640 -20.93 8.22 4.34
C SER A 640 -20.23 9.43 3.75
N PHE A 641 -19.69 10.29 4.59
CA PHE A 641 -18.94 11.47 4.18
C PHE A 641 -17.63 11.54 4.97
N ALA A 642 -16.54 11.82 4.28
CA ALA A 642 -15.23 12.03 4.87
C ALA A 642 -14.68 13.40 4.49
N HIS A 643 -14.02 14.07 5.41
CA HIS A 643 -13.34 15.35 5.18
C HIS A 643 -12.05 15.41 5.99
N ASP A 644 -10.94 15.55 5.29
CA ASP A 644 -9.63 15.84 5.86
C ASP A 644 -9.51 17.37 5.92
N VAL A 645 -9.64 17.94 7.13
CA VAL A 645 -9.91 19.39 7.25
C VAL A 645 -8.67 20.23 7.12
N ASN A 646 -7.56 19.78 7.74
CA ASN A 646 -6.32 20.54 7.71
C ASN A 646 -5.13 19.65 7.96
N GLY A 647 -4.02 19.97 7.31
CA GLY A 647 -2.76 19.28 7.42
C GLY A 647 -2.66 18.02 6.54
N ILE A 648 -1.43 17.60 6.32
CA ILE A 648 -1.07 16.44 5.52
C ILE A 648 -0.19 15.52 6.35
N THR A 649 -0.58 14.26 6.48
CA THR A 649 0.26 13.26 7.12
C THR A 649 1.35 12.77 6.17
N PRO A 650 2.60 12.58 6.63
CA PRO A 650 3.63 11.96 5.82
C PRO A 650 3.33 10.48 5.56
N ASP A 651 3.88 9.95 4.47
CA ASP A 651 3.91 8.50 4.25
C ASP A 651 4.75 7.82 5.36
N PRO A 652 4.43 6.60 5.74
CA PRO A 652 3.36 5.72 5.27
C PRO A 652 2.08 5.79 6.11
N LEU A 653 1.78 6.90 6.77
CA LEU A 653 0.59 7.03 7.64
C LEU A 653 -0.71 7.06 6.83
N PHE A 654 -0.74 7.70 5.67
CA PHE A 654 -1.87 7.78 4.73
C PHE A 654 -3.21 8.19 5.37
N MET A 655 -3.21 9.04 6.42
CA MET A 655 -4.40 9.34 7.20
C MET A 655 -5.17 10.54 6.69
N PHE A 656 -4.48 11.67 6.51
CA PHE A 656 -5.09 12.95 6.16
C PHE A 656 -4.33 13.64 5.03
N SER A 657 -5.10 14.21 4.10
CA SER A 657 -4.60 15.07 3.03
C SER A 657 -5.51 16.29 2.96
N GLU A 658 -4.99 17.47 3.27
CA GLU A 658 -5.77 18.70 3.46
C GLU A 658 -6.81 18.96 2.38
N ASP A 659 -8.03 19.31 2.80
CA ASP A 659 -9.23 19.59 2.00
C ASP A 659 -9.77 18.40 1.17
N LYS A 660 -9.18 17.22 1.26
CA LYS A 660 -9.67 16.01 0.58
C LYS A 660 -11.00 15.57 1.16
N LYS A 661 -11.95 15.29 0.26
CA LYS A 661 -13.30 14.85 0.62
C LYS A 661 -13.70 13.60 -0.14
N SER A 662 -14.58 12.82 0.46
CA SER A 662 -15.28 11.74 -0.24
C SER A 662 -16.70 11.58 0.25
N ILE A 663 -17.58 11.15 -0.63
CA ILE A 663 -18.96 10.80 -0.31
C ILE A 663 -19.30 9.43 -0.91
N SER A 664 -20.00 8.63 -0.14
CA SER A 664 -20.54 7.35 -0.61
C SER A 664 -22.02 7.28 -0.30
N TYR A 665 -22.83 6.87 -1.27
CA TYR A 665 -24.23 6.50 -1.07
C TYR A 665 -24.42 5.03 -1.44
N ALA A 666 -25.03 4.26 -0.54
CA ALA A 666 -25.34 2.85 -0.75
C ALA A 666 -26.83 2.57 -0.47
N LEU A 667 -27.44 1.81 -1.37
CA LEU A 667 -28.78 1.29 -1.26
C LEU A 667 -28.70 -0.24 -1.18
N SER A 668 -29.09 -0.81 -0.05
CA SER A 668 -29.01 -2.25 0.21
C SER A 668 -30.39 -2.85 0.41
N PHE A 669 -30.55 -4.10 -0.02
CA PHE A 669 -31.75 -4.91 0.15
C PHE A 669 -31.34 -6.25 0.75
N ASP A 670 -32.07 -6.66 1.81
CA ASP A 670 -31.84 -7.92 2.51
C ASP A 670 -33.13 -8.76 2.50
N TYR A 671 -33.03 -10.01 2.08
CA TYR A 671 -34.15 -10.93 2.01
C TYR A 671 -33.88 -12.19 2.85
N LEU A 672 -34.71 -12.39 3.88
CA LEU A 672 -34.67 -13.56 4.77
C LEU A 672 -33.30 -13.83 5.41
N ASN A 673 -32.47 -12.80 5.61
CA ASN A 673 -31.11 -12.89 6.14
C ASN A 673 -30.18 -13.82 5.32
N ALA A 674 -30.61 -14.28 4.15
CA ALA A 674 -29.84 -15.17 3.29
C ALA A 674 -29.34 -14.45 2.03
N TRP A 675 -30.14 -13.55 1.47
CA TRP A 675 -29.77 -12.80 0.27
C TRP A 675 -29.58 -11.33 0.62
N SER A 676 -28.52 -10.74 0.14
CA SER A 676 -28.36 -9.29 0.15
C SER A 676 -27.92 -8.79 -1.21
N ALA A 677 -28.36 -7.58 -1.58
CA ALA A 677 -27.91 -6.89 -2.79
C ALA A 677 -27.65 -5.43 -2.44
N GLU A 678 -26.57 -4.87 -2.93
CA GLU A 678 -26.20 -3.46 -2.72
C GLU A 678 -25.81 -2.80 -4.04
N LEU A 679 -26.27 -1.56 -4.21
CA LEU A 679 -25.83 -0.64 -5.24
C LEU A 679 -25.23 0.58 -4.56
N SER A 680 -24.01 0.98 -4.92
CA SER A 680 -23.36 2.14 -4.35
C SER A 680 -22.74 3.05 -5.42
N TYR A 681 -22.68 4.35 -5.09
CA TYR A 681 -21.90 5.36 -5.79
C TYR A 681 -20.90 5.97 -4.82
N ASN A 682 -19.66 6.09 -5.26
CA ASN A 682 -18.57 6.63 -4.45
C ASN A 682 -17.87 7.73 -5.25
N ALA A 683 -17.75 8.92 -4.64
CA ALA A 683 -17.11 10.07 -5.23
C ALA A 683 -15.97 10.59 -4.34
N PHE A 684 -14.91 11.06 -4.99
CA PHE A 684 -13.74 11.65 -4.37
C PHE A 684 -13.50 13.01 -4.99
N PHE A 685 -13.31 14.04 -4.21
CA PHE A 685 -13.23 15.39 -4.71
C PHE A 685 -12.42 16.30 -3.78
N ASP A 686 -12.07 17.47 -4.27
CA ASP A 686 -11.27 18.47 -3.60
C ASP A 686 -9.87 17.94 -3.17
N GLY A 687 -9.14 18.69 -2.40
CA GLY A 687 -7.75 18.47 -2.02
C GLY A 687 -6.91 19.68 -2.47
N VAL A 688 -5.74 19.85 -1.88
CA VAL A 688 -4.84 20.95 -2.24
C VAL A 688 -3.96 20.54 -3.41
N GLY A 689 -4.04 21.25 -4.52
CA GLY A 689 -3.27 20.90 -5.72
C GLY A 689 -3.62 19.51 -6.25
N THR A 690 -2.63 18.64 -6.46
CA THR A 690 -2.80 17.24 -6.87
C THR A 690 -2.56 16.26 -5.72
N THR A 691 -2.69 16.69 -4.45
CA THR A 691 -2.52 15.83 -3.28
C THR A 691 -3.61 14.77 -3.15
N ASN A 692 -4.80 15.00 -3.75
CA ASN A 692 -5.82 13.99 -3.89
C ASN A 692 -5.65 13.20 -5.19
N ASN A 693 -4.70 12.28 -5.21
CA ASN A 693 -4.42 11.43 -6.38
C ASN A 693 -5.53 10.41 -6.72
N THR A 694 -6.68 10.48 -6.04
CA THR A 694 -7.87 9.66 -6.30
C THR A 694 -9.10 10.49 -6.67
N GLU A 695 -8.98 11.80 -6.89
CA GLU A 695 -10.11 12.69 -7.16
C GLU A 695 -10.89 12.33 -8.42
N ASP A 696 -10.25 11.70 -9.41
CA ASP A 696 -10.86 11.22 -10.64
C ASP A 696 -11.28 9.74 -10.61
N ARG A 697 -11.33 9.13 -9.42
CA ARG A 697 -11.61 7.69 -9.24
C ARG A 697 -13.04 7.40 -8.77
N ASP A 698 -13.99 8.23 -9.16
CA ASP A 698 -15.41 7.98 -8.91
C ASP A 698 -15.86 6.65 -9.51
N PHE A 699 -16.69 5.91 -8.76
CA PHE A 699 -17.17 4.63 -9.25
C PHE A 699 -18.58 4.28 -8.77
N VAL A 700 -19.26 3.46 -9.59
CA VAL A 700 -20.48 2.72 -9.22
C VAL A 700 -20.11 1.29 -8.92
N SER A 701 -20.70 0.72 -7.88
CA SER A 701 -20.52 -0.68 -7.53
C SER A 701 -21.87 -1.35 -7.29
N PHE A 702 -22.00 -2.58 -7.76
CA PHE A 702 -23.12 -3.47 -7.48
C PHE A 702 -22.58 -4.78 -6.92
N ASN A 703 -23.23 -5.33 -5.91
CA ASN A 703 -22.95 -6.68 -5.46
C ASN A 703 -24.23 -7.41 -5.03
N ILE A 704 -24.18 -8.73 -5.08
CA ILE A 704 -25.18 -9.63 -4.54
C ILE A 704 -24.47 -10.72 -3.75
N LYS A 705 -24.99 -11.03 -2.56
CA LYS A 705 -24.46 -12.08 -1.68
C LYS A 705 -25.55 -13.07 -1.34
N TYR A 706 -25.15 -14.32 -1.14
CA TYR A 706 -25.97 -15.40 -0.60
C TYR A 706 -25.21 -16.06 0.55
N SER A 707 -25.80 -16.07 1.73
CA SER A 707 -25.26 -16.66 2.97
C SER A 707 -26.08 -17.87 3.39
N LEU A 708 -25.40 -18.92 3.85
CA LEU A 708 -25.92 -20.22 4.24
C LEU A 708 -25.61 -20.48 5.69
#